data_836caa52dad8e7ff136180dc11dc6372
#
_entry.id   836caa52dad8e7ff136180dc11dc6372
#
_cell.length_a   1.000
_cell.length_b   1.000
_cell.length_c   1.000
_cell.angle_alpha   90.00
_cell.angle_beta   90.00
_cell.angle_gamma   90.00
#
_symmetry.space_group_name_H-M   'P 1'
#
loop_
_entity.id
_entity.type
_entity.pdbx_description
1 polymer ?
#
loop_
_entity_poly.entity_id
_entity_poly.type
_entity_poly.pdbx_seq_one_letter_code
_entity_poly.pdbx_strand_id
1 'polypeptide(L)'
;GLGDVYKRQDLLLAIIKLIEDKMNAEEDINSVGVQVILLVEDSIRFYSSILPHLYKFVLKQSQIFSTEALNQHEQMLRMRGRPKIKLARTYEEAVAIYNKYPNNMLGIVTDVSFKRAGEKDKKAGLKFCSYIREKDEFLPIIIESSEVENQKDAMFLNACFLDKNSKKLPVDLRKTILRNFGFGDFEFINPHTGEVIATVRNLKDLQNTIMSIPDESLYYHGSRNHISRWLYSRAMFPIAELLRQKQFTDISESQEMRQLIFDAIVQYRKMKNRGVVAIFQRERFDKYSNFARIGQGSLGGKGRGLAFIDSMIKRHPILENYEGVSVSIPKTVVLCTDIFDEFMETNNLYQIALSDLPDEDILEYFLKAKLPDKLVDDFMAFFEVVGRPIAVRSSSLLEDSHYQPFAGIYSTYMIPFLEDKDEMLRLLSDAIKGVYASVFYADSKAYMTATSNVIDQEKMAIILQEVVGSQYGDRYYPSFAGVGRSLNYYPINDEKAEDGVVDVAVGLGKYIVDGGRSLRFSPKHPCNVLQTSTLDLALSDTQTRFYALDLKSMGKTFSIDDSFNLLKLSIRDAEKDNSLRGMVSTFDPYDQIIRDGYYEGGRKVVTFANILQHGVFPLAELLKMMLEFGSQEMGRPVEIEFAANLPNQEHKQGMLYWLQIRPIVDTKEMRDDEIGEVRDEDLLLKTDSALGHGIMDNICHVVYVKSDNFRSSNNSLIAREIEKINRMFTERGENYILVGPGRWGSSDTALGIPVKWPHISNSKLIVEMALAGYHIEPSQGTHFFQNLTSFGVGYFTINPSSKGCLFDEESVSYTHLRAHETAANL
;
A
#
# COMPACT_ATOMS: atom_id res chain seq x y z
N GLY A 1 -4.41 35.61 43.50
CA GLY A 1 -3.13 35.39 42.80
C GLY A 1 -3.25 34.43 41.64
N LEU A 2 -2.20 34.19 40.87
CA LEU A 2 -2.17 33.27 39.72
C LEU A 2 -2.73 31.89 40.05
N GLY A 3 -2.52 31.33 41.23
CA GLY A 3 -3.08 30.06 41.69
C GLY A 3 -4.60 29.99 41.74
N ASP A 4 -5.28 31.12 42.00
CA ASP A 4 -6.74 31.14 42.04
C ASP A 4 -7.35 31.22 40.63
N VAL A 5 -6.65 31.80 39.68
CA VAL A 5 -7.05 31.83 38.27
C VAL A 5 -6.97 30.41 37.66
N TYR A 6 -5.91 29.67 37.94
CA TYR A 6 -5.76 28.26 37.47
C TYR A 6 -6.84 27.35 38.09
N LYS A 7 -7.14 27.49 39.37
CA LYS A 7 -8.22 26.72 40.02
C LYS A 7 -9.59 26.97 39.39
N ARG A 8 -9.87 28.24 39.02
CA ARG A 8 -11.11 28.59 38.31
C ARG A 8 -11.19 28.02 36.90
N GLN A 9 -10.07 27.99 36.17
CA GLN A 9 -10.01 27.39 34.84
C GLN A 9 -10.23 25.87 34.89
N ASP A 10 -9.60 25.17 35.83
CA ASP A 10 -9.78 23.71 35.98
C ASP A 10 -11.23 23.35 36.37
N LEU A 11 -11.90 24.16 37.18
CA LEU A 11 -13.31 23.98 37.55
C LEU A 11 -14.24 24.22 36.34
N LEU A 12 -13.97 25.26 35.55
CA LEU A 12 -14.73 25.52 34.31
C LEU A 12 -14.62 24.38 33.32
N LEU A 13 -13.40 23.87 33.12
CA LEU A 13 -13.17 22.68 32.30
C LEU A 13 -13.99 21.47 32.79
N ALA A 14 -13.99 21.22 34.08
CA ALA A 14 -14.75 20.12 34.68
C ALA A 14 -16.28 20.27 34.46
N ILE A 15 -16.80 21.49 34.59
CA ILE A 15 -18.24 21.76 34.35
C ILE A 15 -18.59 21.52 32.89
N ILE A 16 -17.81 22.05 31.94
CA ILE A 16 -18.03 21.86 30.50
C ILE A 16 -18.01 20.38 30.18
N LYS A 17 -17.01 19.62 30.64
CA LYS A 17 -16.87 18.22 30.37
C LYS A 17 -17.93 17.35 31.04
N LEU A 18 -18.42 17.73 32.22
CA LEU A 18 -19.54 17.03 32.86
C LEU A 18 -20.86 17.20 32.09
N ILE A 19 -21.11 18.40 31.56
CA ILE A 19 -22.26 18.66 30.67
C ILE A 19 -22.13 17.87 29.37
N GLU A 20 -20.96 17.92 28.75
CA GLU A 20 -20.63 17.15 27.53
C GLU A 20 -20.88 15.65 27.74
N ASP A 21 -20.36 15.08 28.86
CA ASP A 21 -20.56 13.69 29.22
C ASP A 21 -22.04 13.36 29.53
N LYS A 22 -22.79 14.31 30.07
CA LYS A 22 -24.24 14.13 30.27
C LYS A 22 -24.99 14.04 28.96
N MET A 23 -24.62 14.83 27.96
CA MET A 23 -25.28 14.91 26.65
C MET A 23 -24.92 13.71 25.75
N ASN A 24 -23.66 13.31 25.70
CA ASN A 24 -23.16 12.39 24.69
C ASN A 24 -22.95 10.96 25.21
N ALA A 25 -22.97 10.70 26.52
CA ALA A 25 -22.59 9.39 27.06
C ALA A 25 -23.46 8.24 26.55
N GLU A 26 -24.75 8.44 26.38
CA GLU A 26 -25.65 7.37 25.94
C GLU A 26 -25.36 6.91 24.53
N GLU A 27 -25.11 7.84 23.61
CA GLU A 27 -24.74 7.53 22.25
C GLU A 27 -23.35 6.92 22.15
N ASP A 28 -22.36 7.53 22.82
CA ASP A 28 -20.96 7.07 22.81
C ASP A 28 -20.81 5.67 23.44
N ILE A 29 -21.59 5.36 24.50
CA ILE A 29 -21.58 4.05 25.13
C ILE A 29 -22.25 3.00 24.22
N ASN A 30 -23.42 3.30 23.68
CA ASN A 30 -24.19 2.33 22.89
C ASN A 30 -23.59 2.09 21.50
N SER A 31 -22.99 3.12 20.86
CA SER A 31 -22.42 3.00 19.53
C SER A 31 -21.00 2.48 19.50
N VAL A 32 -20.18 2.81 20.49
CA VAL A 32 -18.73 2.54 20.48
C VAL A 32 -18.26 1.68 21.65
N GLY A 33 -19.03 1.58 22.74
CA GLY A 33 -18.63 0.85 23.95
C GLY A 33 -17.78 1.67 24.93
N VAL A 34 -17.90 3.01 24.89
CA VAL A 34 -17.14 3.89 25.77
C VAL A 34 -17.44 3.57 27.25
N GLN A 35 -16.42 3.63 28.08
CA GLN A 35 -16.50 3.25 29.49
C GLN A 35 -16.94 4.42 30.38
N VAL A 36 -17.46 4.10 31.55
CA VAL A 36 -17.97 5.05 32.56
C VAL A 36 -17.16 4.94 33.84
N ILE A 37 -16.79 6.07 34.41
CA ILE A 37 -16.33 6.21 35.79
C ILE A 37 -17.46 6.84 36.56
N LEU A 38 -17.99 6.15 37.57
CA LEU A 38 -19.05 6.66 38.42
C LEU A 38 -18.47 7.30 39.66
N LEU A 39 -18.77 8.60 39.89
CA LEU A 39 -18.46 9.32 41.09
C LEU A 39 -19.74 9.49 41.90
N VAL A 40 -19.75 9.01 43.15
CA VAL A 40 -20.89 9.16 44.09
C VAL A 40 -20.51 10.06 45.24
N GLU A 41 -21.04 11.32 45.22
CA GLU A 41 -20.72 12.35 46.23
C GLU A 41 -21.83 13.38 46.27
N ASP A 42 -22.42 13.62 47.44
CA ASP A 42 -23.51 14.59 47.65
C ASP A 42 -23.00 15.99 48.01
N SER A 43 -21.81 16.10 48.53
CA SER A 43 -21.23 17.36 48.97
C SER A 43 -20.67 18.16 47.84
N ILE A 44 -21.24 19.35 47.60
CA ILE A 44 -20.77 20.31 46.58
C ILE A 44 -19.29 20.66 46.79
N ARG A 45 -18.84 20.80 48.02
CA ARG A 45 -17.46 21.12 48.36
C ARG A 45 -16.48 20.04 47.87
N PHE A 46 -16.83 18.78 48.04
CA PHE A 46 -15.96 17.64 47.69
C PHE A 46 -16.00 17.34 46.18
N TYR A 47 -17.18 17.18 45.57
CA TYR A 47 -17.18 16.88 44.10
C TYR A 47 -16.62 18.06 43.27
N SER A 48 -16.81 19.33 43.67
CA SER A 48 -16.20 20.47 42.98
C SER A 48 -14.67 20.50 43.12
N SER A 49 -14.11 19.83 44.13
CA SER A 49 -12.68 19.63 44.27
C SER A 49 -12.14 18.43 43.49
N ILE A 50 -12.87 17.33 43.48
CA ILE A 50 -12.44 16.04 42.87
C ILE A 50 -12.61 16.04 41.36
N LEU A 51 -13.75 16.51 40.84
CA LEU A 51 -14.05 16.52 39.40
C LEU A 51 -12.98 17.16 38.51
N PRO A 52 -12.43 18.34 38.85
CA PRO A 52 -11.34 18.92 38.05
C PRO A 52 -10.10 18.02 37.98
N HIS A 53 -9.72 17.40 39.09
CA HIS A 53 -8.59 16.46 39.13
C HIS A 53 -8.85 15.20 38.32
N LEU A 54 -10.06 14.66 38.41
CA LEU A 54 -10.46 13.45 37.69
C LEU A 54 -10.54 13.71 36.18
N TYR A 55 -11.15 14.80 35.71
CA TYR A 55 -11.17 15.17 34.30
C TYR A 55 -9.77 15.46 33.76
N LYS A 56 -8.96 16.18 34.47
CA LYS A 56 -7.57 16.48 34.07
C LYS A 56 -6.75 15.20 33.96
N PHE A 57 -6.96 14.26 34.88
CA PHE A 57 -6.33 12.94 34.83
C PHE A 57 -6.79 12.13 33.60
N VAL A 58 -8.10 11.95 33.39
CA VAL A 58 -8.66 11.19 32.26
C VAL A 58 -8.23 11.78 30.93
N LEU A 59 -8.30 13.11 30.78
CA LEU A 59 -7.87 13.79 29.55
C LEU A 59 -6.38 13.57 29.27
N LYS A 60 -5.53 13.68 30.31
CA LYS A 60 -4.09 13.45 30.19
C LYS A 60 -3.78 12.00 29.79
N GLN A 61 -4.45 11.01 30.39
CA GLN A 61 -4.27 9.60 30.05
C GLN A 61 -4.73 9.34 28.60
N SER A 62 -5.89 9.85 28.22
CA SER A 62 -6.39 9.72 26.85
C SER A 62 -5.44 10.38 25.82
N GLN A 63 -4.81 11.49 26.17
CA GLN A 63 -3.79 12.12 25.34
C GLN A 63 -2.54 11.25 25.22
N ILE A 64 -2.07 10.64 26.30
CA ILE A 64 -0.94 9.70 26.29
C ILE A 64 -1.29 8.50 25.38
N PHE A 65 -2.45 7.88 25.57
CA PHE A 65 -2.87 6.76 24.75
C PHE A 65 -3.14 7.12 23.28
N SER A 66 -3.52 8.37 23.00
CA SER A 66 -3.70 8.84 21.63
C SER A 66 -2.37 8.91 20.86
N THR A 67 -1.22 9.08 21.55
CA THR A 67 0.08 9.00 20.88
C THR A 67 0.37 7.61 20.33
N GLU A 68 -0.34 6.57 20.78
CA GLU A 68 -0.26 5.22 20.26
C GLU A 68 -1.08 4.99 18.98
N ALA A 69 -1.83 5.97 18.53
CA ALA A 69 -2.61 5.86 17.28
C ALA A 69 -1.71 5.91 16.06
N LEU A 70 -2.13 5.23 15.02
CA LEU A 70 -1.35 5.12 13.77
C LEU A 70 -1.31 6.43 12.97
N ASN A 71 -2.36 7.26 13.09
CA ASN A 71 -2.46 8.56 12.41
C ASN A 71 -3.31 9.56 13.22
N GLN A 72 -3.40 10.81 12.72
CA GLN A 72 -4.16 11.89 13.38
C GLN A 72 -5.65 11.58 13.51
N HIS A 73 -6.26 10.90 12.55
CA HIS A 73 -7.67 10.53 12.61
C HIS A 73 -7.94 9.55 13.77
N GLU A 74 -7.12 8.52 13.91
CA GLU A 74 -7.21 7.61 15.05
C GLU A 74 -6.91 8.30 16.40
N GLN A 75 -5.99 9.27 16.41
CA GLN A 75 -5.76 10.09 17.60
C GLN A 75 -7.04 10.79 18.05
N MET A 76 -7.76 11.43 17.13
CA MET A 76 -9.04 12.06 17.44
C MET A 76 -10.09 11.07 17.91
N LEU A 77 -10.19 9.90 17.30
CA LEU A 77 -11.13 8.85 17.72
C LEU A 77 -10.83 8.36 19.14
N ARG A 78 -9.56 8.13 19.48
CA ARG A 78 -9.15 7.73 20.84
C ARG A 78 -9.44 8.81 21.88
N MET A 79 -9.25 10.07 21.53
CA MET A 79 -9.62 11.19 22.40
C MET A 79 -11.13 11.28 22.67
N ARG A 80 -11.98 10.97 21.68
CA ARG A 80 -13.42 10.86 21.84
C ARG A 80 -13.83 9.63 22.65
N GLY A 81 -13.10 8.53 22.54
CA GLY A 81 -13.31 7.28 23.28
C GLY A 81 -12.88 7.34 24.76
N ARG A 82 -12.55 8.50 25.29
CA ARG A 82 -12.22 8.65 26.72
C ARG A 82 -13.36 8.21 27.63
N PRO A 83 -13.08 7.61 28.77
CA PRO A 83 -14.11 7.30 29.76
C PRO A 83 -14.95 8.51 30.16
N LYS A 84 -16.25 8.34 30.24
CA LYS A 84 -17.20 9.37 30.68
C LYS A 84 -17.30 9.37 32.19
N ILE A 85 -17.42 10.54 32.78
CA ILE A 85 -17.61 10.68 34.24
C ILE A 85 -19.07 10.95 34.49
N LYS A 86 -19.72 10.09 35.30
CA LYS A 86 -21.09 10.27 35.77
C LYS A 86 -21.06 10.61 37.26
N LEU A 87 -21.75 11.68 37.64
CA LEU A 87 -21.91 12.07 39.03
C LEU A 87 -23.29 11.66 39.53
N ALA A 88 -23.33 10.90 40.63
CA ALA A 88 -24.53 10.59 41.40
C ALA A 88 -24.46 11.31 42.78
N ARG A 89 -25.60 11.80 43.26
CA ARG A 89 -25.69 12.48 44.55
C ARG A 89 -26.48 11.71 45.59
N THR A 90 -27.16 10.67 45.11
CA THR A 90 -27.98 9.80 45.98
C THR A 90 -27.72 8.33 45.68
N TYR A 91 -28.10 7.47 46.56
CA TYR A 91 -28.02 6.00 46.36
C TYR A 91 -28.81 5.54 45.17
N GLU A 92 -30.01 6.06 45.00
CA GLU A 92 -30.91 5.71 43.91
C GLU A 92 -30.35 6.11 42.56
N GLU A 93 -29.76 7.33 42.45
CA GLU A 93 -29.07 7.78 41.27
C GLU A 93 -27.86 6.88 40.95
N ALA A 94 -27.06 6.50 41.95
CA ALA A 94 -25.91 5.63 41.77
C ALA A 94 -26.31 4.25 41.25
N VAL A 95 -27.33 3.65 41.85
CA VAL A 95 -27.90 2.36 41.43
C VAL A 95 -28.48 2.47 40.01
N ALA A 96 -29.22 3.53 39.71
CA ALA A 96 -29.80 3.71 38.38
C ALA A 96 -28.74 3.85 37.26
N ILE A 97 -27.64 4.60 37.52
CA ILE A 97 -26.53 4.73 36.57
C ILE A 97 -25.80 3.38 36.39
N TYR A 98 -25.53 2.67 37.47
CA TYR A 98 -24.88 1.35 37.39
C TYR A 98 -25.76 0.34 36.61
N ASN A 99 -27.03 0.25 36.92
CA ASN A 99 -27.95 -0.67 36.23
C ASN A 99 -28.18 -0.29 34.75
N LYS A 100 -28.02 0.98 34.40
CA LYS A 100 -28.07 1.44 32.99
C LYS A 100 -26.82 1.04 32.20
N TYR A 101 -25.63 1.00 32.82
CA TYR A 101 -24.36 0.72 32.16
C TYR A 101 -23.51 -0.34 32.86
N PRO A 102 -24.07 -1.52 33.21
CA PRO A 102 -23.33 -2.50 34.02
C PRO A 102 -22.09 -3.04 33.30
N ASN A 103 -22.17 -3.16 31.97
CA ASN A 103 -21.10 -3.68 31.14
C ASN A 103 -20.04 -2.63 30.75
N ASN A 104 -20.30 -1.39 30.96
CA ASN A 104 -19.40 -0.29 30.56
C ASN A 104 -18.80 0.42 31.79
N MET A 105 -18.88 -0.18 32.98
CA MET A 105 -18.36 0.41 34.21
C MET A 105 -16.86 0.11 34.34
N LEU A 106 -16.01 1.16 34.21
CA LEU A 106 -14.57 1.05 34.38
C LEU A 106 -14.16 1.01 35.84
N GLY A 107 -14.86 1.81 36.66
CA GLY A 107 -14.65 1.84 38.11
C GLY A 107 -15.55 2.86 38.79
N ILE A 108 -15.63 2.76 40.11
CA ILE A 108 -16.49 3.58 40.99
C ILE A 108 -15.63 4.29 42.03
N VAL A 109 -15.88 5.57 42.24
CA VAL A 109 -15.37 6.37 43.36
C VAL A 109 -16.57 6.81 44.18
N THR A 110 -16.67 6.41 45.41
CA THR A 110 -17.86 6.67 46.26
C THR A 110 -17.48 7.22 47.63
N ASP A 111 -18.22 8.20 48.07
CA ASP A 111 -18.28 8.57 49.51
C ASP A 111 -18.97 7.44 50.29
N VAL A 112 -18.80 7.43 51.58
CA VAL A 112 -19.49 6.52 52.55
C VAL A 112 -20.86 7.07 52.91
N SER A 113 -21.03 8.40 53.10
CA SER A 113 -22.19 9.03 53.71
C SER A 113 -22.91 10.00 52.74
N PHE A 114 -24.00 9.55 52.15
CA PHE A 114 -24.87 10.35 51.28
C PHE A 114 -26.35 9.97 51.44
N LYS A 115 -27.22 10.66 50.69
CA LYS A 115 -28.68 10.43 50.80
C LYS A 115 -29.12 9.08 50.26
N ARG A 116 -29.98 8.39 51.01
CA ARG A 116 -30.69 7.16 50.63
C ARG A 116 -32.15 7.29 51.09
N ALA A 117 -33.11 7.03 50.24
CA ALA A 117 -34.54 7.21 50.48
C ALA A 117 -34.90 8.64 51.00
N GLY A 118 -34.17 9.67 50.55
CA GLY A 118 -34.36 11.07 50.90
C GLY A 118 -33.66 11.49 52.21
N GLU A 119 -33.18 10.60 53.04
CA GLU A 119 -32.47 10.84 54.28
C GLU A 119 -30.96 10.60 54.19
N LYS A 120 -30.16 11.25 55.04
CA LYS A 120 -28.70 11.02 55.07
C LYS A 120 -28.36 9.73 55.76
N ASP A 121 -27.84 8.75 55.01
CA ASP A 121 -27.40 7.45 55.55
C ASP A 121 -25.88 7.44 55.66
N LYS A 122 -25.35 7.27 56.87
CA LYS A 122 -23.91 7.27 57.18
C LYS A 122 -23.16 6.07 56.54
N LYS A 123 -23.86 5.02 56.10
CA LYS A 123 -23.28 3.84 55.46
C LYS A 123 -23.82 3.59 54.06
N ALA A 124 -24.37 4.58 53.40
CA ALA A 124 -24.96 4.44 52.07
C ALA A 124 -23.95 3.93 51.06
N GLY A 125 -22.72 4.42 51.07
CA GLY A 125 -21.64 3.99 50.19
C GLY A 125 -21.24 2.54 50.38
N LEU A 126 -21.14 2.08 51.63
CA LEU A 126 -20.85 0.66 51.94
C LEU A 126 -21.97 -0.26 51.43
N LYS A 127 -23.24 0.14 51.64
CA LYS A 127 -24.39 -0.60 51.09
C LYS A 127 -24.41 -0.62 49.58
N PHE A 128 -24.01 0.46 48.94
CA PHE A 128 -23.87 0.55 47.47
C PHE A 128 -22.77 -0.40 47.01
N CYS A 129 -21.63 -0.42 47.70
CA CYS A 129 -20.53 -1.35 47.37
C CYS A 129 -20.95 -2.81 47.52
N SER A 130 -21.71 -3.17 48.59
CA SER A 130 -22.23 -4.51 48.75
C SER A 130 -23.15 -4.90 47.61
N TYR A 131 -24.07 -3.99 47.21
CA TYR A 131 -24.94 -4.20 46.02
C TYR A 131 -24.16 -4.45 44.74
N ILE A 132 -23.05 -3.75 44.56
CA ILE A 132 -22.19 -3.96 43.38
C ILE A 132 -21.47 -5.30 43.45
N ARG A 133 -20.94 -5.70 44.64
CA ARG A 133 -20.23 -6.97 44.82
C ARG A 133 -21.10 -8.20 44.60
N GLU A 134 -22.41 -8.11 44.84
CA GLU A 134 -23.37 -9.15 44.48
C GLU A 134 -23.50 -9.35 42.97
N LYS A 135 -23.17 -8.32 42.16
CA LYS A 135 -23.33 -8.34 40.69
C LYS A 135 -22.02 -8.45 39.95
N ASP A 136 -20.96 -7.80 40.43
CA ASP A 136 -19.60 -7.81 39.91
C ASP A 136 -18.59 -7.81 41.06
N GLU A 137 -18.04 -8.97 41.32
CA GLU A 137 -17.10 -9.19 42.44
C GLU A 137 -15.80 -8.38 42.23
N PHE A 138 -15.37 -8.18 40.99
CA PHE A 138 -14.05 -7.65 40.65
C PHE A 138 -14.06 -6.22 40.12
N LEU A 139 -15.22 -5.53 40.04
CA LEU A 139 -15.27 -4.14 39.64
C LEU A 139 -14.43 -3.26 40.59
N PRO A 140 -13.49 -2.44 40.13
CA PRO A 140 -12.72 -1.57 41.01
C PRO A 140 -13.60 -0.53 41.66
N ILE A 141 -13.53 -0.48 43.00
CA ILE A 141 -14.22 0.49 43.81
C ILE A 141 -13.22 1.20 44.72
N ILE A 142 -13.29 2.52 44.74
CA ILE A 142 -12.54 3.40 45.63
C ILE A 142 -13.57 4.02 46.60
N ILE A 143 -13.38 3.81 47.90
CA ILE A 143 -14.20 4.36 48.96
C ILE A 143 -13.43 5.54 49.59
N GLU A 144 -14.02 6.69 49.56
CA GLU A 144 -13.50 7.91 50.20
C GLU A 144 -14.26 8.17 51.49
N SER A 145 -13.57 8.36 52.66
CA SER A 145 -14.19 8.72 53.91
C SER A 145 -13.29 9.58 54.75
N SER A 146 -13.89 10.45 55.54
CA SER A 146 -13.22 11.22 56.61
C SER A 146 -13.03 10.40 57.89
N GLU A 147 -13.71 9.24 58.03
CA GLU A 147 -13.65 8.33 59.17
C GLU A 147 -12.78 7.12 58.81
N VAL A 148 -11.58 7.02 59.41
CA VAL A 148 -10.59 5.98 59.12
C VAL A 148 -11.12 4.59 59.52
N GLU A 149 -12.07 4.51 60.38
CA GLU A 149 -12.72 3.23 60.79
C GLU A 149 -13.36 2.49 59.64
N ASN A 150 -13.87 3.22 58.66
CA ASN A 150 -14.44 2.65 57.42
C ASN A 150 -13.42 1.92 56.53
N GLN A 151 -12.11 2.02 56.80
CA GLN A 151 -11.08 1.29 56.11
C GLN A 151 -11.25 -0.26 56.23
N LYS A 152 -11.69 -0.72 57.44
CA LYS A 152 -11.91 -2.17 57.64
C LYS A 152 -13.10 -2.66 56.79
N ASP A 153 -14.19 -1.87 56.78
CA ASP A 153 -15.36 -2.20 55.98
C ASP A 153 -15.03 -2.18 54.48
N ALA A 154 -14.20 -1.24 54.00
CA ALA A 154 -13.71 -1.15 52.63
C ALA A 154 -12.87 -2.38 52.25
N MET A 155 -11.96 -2.82 53.11
CA MET A 155 -11.15 -4.02 52.92
C MET A 155 -12.01 -5.28 52.80
N PHE A 156 -13.03 -5.42 53.68
CA PHE A 156 -13.96 -6.53 53.62
C PHE A 156 -14.75 -6.60 52.32
N LEU A 157 -15.05 -5.41 51.71
CA LEU A 157 -15.73 -5.29 50.44
C LEU A 157 -14.76 -5.35 49.22
N ASN A 158 -13.51 -5.70 49.41
CA ASN A 158 -12.49 -5.68 48.37
C ASN A 158 -12.43 -4.32 47.60
N ALA A 159 -12.50 -3.23 48.36
CA ALA A 159 -12.46 -1.87 47.84
C ALA A 159 -11.24 -1.10 48.37
N CYS A 160 -10.68 -0.21 47.56
CA CYS A 160 -9.59 0.67 47.96
C CYS A 160 -10.13 1.80 48.85
N PHE A 161 -9.43 2.09 49.96
CA PHE A 161 -9.81 3.15 50.90
C PHE A 161 -8.92 4.42 50.70
N LEU A 162 -9.54 5.60 50.69
CA LEU A 162 -8.85 6.89 50.66
C LEU A 162 -9.39 7.78 51.78
N ASP A 163 -8.48 8.36 52.57
CA ASP A 163 -8.82 9.35 53.62
C ASP A 163 -9.07 10.75 52.99
N LYS A 164 -10.32 11.22 53.13
CA LYS A 164 -10.74 12.56 52.64
C LYS A 164 -10.02 13.71 53.33
N ASN A 165 -9.51 13.50 54.54
CA ASN A 165 -8.78 14.52 55.29
C ASN A 165 -7.31 14.61 54.91
N SER A 166 -6.82 13.69 54.08
CA SER A 166 -5.43 13.67 53.63
C SER A 166 -5.13 14.85 52.73
N LYS A 167 -4.08 15.63 53.06
CA LYS A 167 -3.56 16.69 52.17
C LYS A 167 -3.07 16.13 50.82
N LYS A 168 -2.84 14.82 50.73
CA LYS A 168 -2.38 14.09 49.53
C LYS A 168 -3.51 13.43 48.75
N LEU A 169 -4.79 13.59 49.17
CA LEU A 169 -5.94 12.96 48.56
C LEU A 169 -5.94 13.00 47.01
N PRO A 170 -5.72 14.17 46.36
CA PRO A 170 -5.69 14.19 44.88
C PRO A 170 -4.56 13.36 44.27
N VAL A 171 -3.43 13.23 44.94
CA VAL A 171 -2.28 12.42 44.48
C VAL A 171 -2.58 10.93 44.68
N ASP A 172 -3.12 10.59 45.86
CA ASP A 172 -3.45 9.20 46.21
C ASP A 172 -4.61 8.69 45.34
N LEU A 173 -5.65 9.48 45.12
CA LEU A 173 -6.75 9.16 44.19
C LEU A 173 -6.21 8.89 42.78
N ARG A 174 -5.35 9.76 42.27
CA ARG A 174 -4.74 9.60 40.96
C ARG A 174 -3.93 8.30 40.87
N LYS A 175 -3.11 7.97 41.88
CA LYS A 175 -2.32 6.72 41.91
C LYS A 175 -3.21 5.49 41.94
N THR A 176 -4.29 5.55 42.74
CA THR A 176 -5.22 4.43 42.90
C THR A 176 -6.02 4.20 41.63
N ILE A 177 -6.50 5.25 40.96
CA ILE A 177 -7.18 5.15 39.66
C ILE A 177 -6.22 4.61 38.59
N LEU A 178 -4.99 5.13 38.53
CA LEU A 178 -3.97 4.69 37.57
C LEU A 178 -3.77 3.17 37.66
N ARG A 179 -3.65 2.64 38.88
CA ARG A 179 -3.40 1.22 39.14
C ARG A 179 -4.64 0.35 38.95
N ASN A 180 -5.78 0.72 39.54
CA ASN A 180 -6.93 -0.18 39.65
C ASN A 180 -7.92 -0.06 38.48
N PHE A 181 -8.01 1.11 37.79
CA PHE A 181 -8.91 1.29 36.65
C PHE A 181 -8.22 0.98 35.28
N GLY A 182 -7.02 0.44 35.33
CA GLY A 182 -6.30 -0.06 34.16
C GLY A 182 -5.58 1.03 33.32
N PHE A 183 -5.41 2.25 33.82
CA PHE A 183 -4.70 3.31 33.08
C PHE A 183 -3.18 3.20 33.11
N GLY A 184 -2.62 2.47 34.08
CA GLY A 184 -1.18 2.23 34.19
C GLY A 184 -0.69 1.12 33.25
N ASP A 185 0.61 0.84 33.32
CA ASP A 185 1.19 -0.35 32.70
C ASP A 185 0.52 -1.59 33.30
N PHE A 186 0.36 -2.65 32.50
CA PHE A 186 -0.21 -3.88 32.98
C PHE A 186 0.85 -4.75 33.61
N GLU A 187 0.67 -5.11 34.88
CA GLU A 187 1.59 -5.94 35.64
C GLU A 187 1.00 -7.33 35.83
N PHE A 188 1.64 -8.34 35.22
CA PHE A 188 1.37 -9.74 35.58
C PHE A 188 2.04 -10.03 36.88
N ILE A 189 1.26 -10.49 37.88
CA ILE A 189 1.74 -10.77 39.21
C ILE A 189 1.62 -12.26 39.55
N ASN A 190 2.49 -12.73 40.42
CA ASN A 190 2.30 -14.02 41.08
C ASN A 190 1.13 -13.89 42.07
N PRO A 191 0.03 -14.67 41.96
CA PRO A 191 -1.14 -14.51 42.82
C PRO A 191 -0.88 -14.86 44.28
N HIS A 192 0.18 -15.63 44.58
CA HIS A 192 0.52 -16.06 45.94
C HIS A 192 1.50 -15.10 46.63
N THR A 193 2.49 -14.58 45.91
CA THR A 193 3.53 -13.69 46.49
C THR A 193 3.26 -12.22 46.27
N GLY A 194 2.43 -11.87 45.25
CA GLY A 194 2.20 -10.52 44.83
C GLY A 194 3.36 -9.89 44.04
N GLU A 195 4.41 -10.66 43.73
CA GLU A 195 5.57 -10.18 42.95
C GLU A 195 5.20 -9.99 41.49
N VAL A 196 5.73 -8.94 40.88
CA VAL A 196 5.57 -8.64 39.43
C VAL A 196 6.43 -9.59 38.62
N ILE A 197 5.78 -10.37 37.75
CA ILE A 197 6.44 -11.32 36.83
C ILE A 197 6.85 -10.62 35.55
N ALA A 198 5.95 -9.80 35.00
CA ALA A 198 6.17 -9.06 33.77
C ALA A 198 5.35 -7.77 33.73
N THR A 199 5.88 -6.75 33.07
CA THR A 199 5.21 -5.46 32.85
C THR A 199 4.97 -5.24 31.36
N VAL A 200 3.76 -4.90 30.99
CA VAL A 200 3.30 -4.70 29.61
C VAL A 200 2.78 -3.27 29.46
N ARG A 201 3.29 -2.56 28.43
CA ARG A 201 2.95 -1.15 28.18
C ARG A 201 1.99 -0.95 27.01
N ASN A 202 2.05 -1.84 26.00
CA ASN A 202 1.28 -1.75 24.76
C ASN A 202 0.91 -3.17 24.25
N LEU A 203 0.12 -3.23 23.16
CA LEU A 203 -0.32 -4.52 22.58
C LEU A 203 0.84 -5.38 22.05
N LYS A 204 1.92 -4.76 21.56
CA LYS A 204 3.10 -5.51 21.08
C LYS A 204 3.79 -6.22 22.25
N ASP A 205 3.95 -5.51 23.36
CA ASP A 205 4.52 -6.11 24.59
C ASP A 205 3.63 -7.24 25.09
N LEU A 206 2.29 -7.03 25.12
CA LEU A 206 1.34 -8.08 25.54
C LEU A 206 1.44 -9.31 24.65
N GLN A 207 1.50 -9.13 23.35
CA GLN A 207 1.66 -10.23 22.38
C GLN A 207 2.95 -11.02 22.62
N ASN A 208 4.06 -10.33 22.85
CA ASN A 208 5.37 -10.98 23.06
C ASN A 208 5.45 -11.70 24.40
N THR A 209 4.76 -11.19 25.44
CA THR A 209 4.85 -11.67 26.81
C THR A 209 3.85 -12.79 27.09
N ILE A 210 2.65 -12.76 26.48
CA ILE A 210 1.54 -13.64 26.84
C ILE A 210 1.88 -15.14 26.75
N MET A 211 2.74 -15.53 25.81
CA MET A 211 3.14 -16.92 25.63
C MET A 211 4.07 -17.45 26.73
N SER A 212 4.72 -16.58 27.49
CA SER A 212 5.68 -16.93 28.56
C SER A 212 5.14 -16.72 29.98
N ILE A 213 3.96 -16.15 30.14
CA ILE A 213 3.35 -15.91 31.47
C ILE A 213 2.96 -17.24 32.11
N PRO A 214 3.25 -17.48 33.40
CA PRO A 214 2.77 -18.67 34.12
C PRO A 214 1.24 -18.77 34.11
N ASP A 215 0.72 -19.99 34.04
CA ASP A 215 -0.71 -20.28 33.96
C ASP A 215 -1.50 -19.73 35.14
N GLU A 216 -0.95 -19.79 36.35
CA GLU A 216 -1.57 -19.23 37.54
C GLU A 216 -1.77 -17.71 37.46
N SER A 217 -0.77 -17.00 36.98
CA SER A 217 -0.84 -15.56 36.79
C SER A 217 -1.85 -15.20 35.68
N LEU A 218 -1.81 -15.94 34.57
CA LEU A 218 -2.73 -15.72 33.45
C LEU A 218 -4.17 -15.94 33.85
N TYR A 219 -4.45 -17.06 34.57
CA TYR A 219 -5.76 -17.37 35.12
C TYR A 219 -6.24 -16.29 36.11
N TYR A 220 -5.35 -15.88 37.05
CA TYR A 220 -5.64 -14.82 38.01
C TYR A 220 -6.12 -13.53 37.34
N HIS A 221 -5.42 -13.09 36.28
CA HIS A 221 -5.77 -11.86 35.58
C HIS A 221 -6.97 -12.04 34.63
N GLY A 222 -7.07 -13.16 33.96
CA GLY A 222 -8.13 -13.46 33.01
C GLY A 222 -9.50 -13.61 33.68
N SER A 223 -9.59 -14.42 34.79
CA SER A 223 -10.84 -14.63 35.54
C SER A 223 -11.38 -13.34 36.19
N ARG A 224 -10.53 -12.33 36.41
CA ARG A 224 -10.90 -11.02 37.00
C ARG A 224 -11.08 -9.90 35.98
N ASN A 225 -11.06 -10.22 34.70
CA ASN A 225 -11.19 -9.22 33.60
C ASN A 225 -10.15 -8.08 33.65
N HIS A 226 -8.96 -8.33 34.22
CA HIS A 226 -7.95 -7.28 34.35
C HIS A 226 -7.41 -6.86 32.97
N ILE A 227 -7.19 -7.82 32.04
CA ILE A 227 -6.68 -7.55 30.70
C ILE A 227 -7.71 -6.75 29.88
N SER A 228 -8.98 -7.16 29.87
CA SER A 228 -10.03 -6.44 29.16
C SER A 228 -10.23 -5.02 29.71
N ARG A 229 -10.16 -4.82 31.02
CA ARG A 229 -10.24 -3.48 31.63
C ARG A 229 -9.09 -2.57 31.22
N TRP A 230 -7.88 -3.11 31.18
CA TRP A 230 -6.69 -2.41 30.69
C TRP A 230 -6.83 -1.99 29.22
N LEU A 231 -7.44 -2.81 28.39
CA LEU A 231 -7.73 -2.50 26.99
C LEU A 231 -8.85 -1.46 26.86
N TYR A 232 -9.90 -1.55 27.70
CA TYR A 232 -10.99 -0.56 27.73
C TYR A 232 -10.49 0.84 28.08
N SER A 233 -9.59 0.96 29.05
CA SER A 233 -9.02 2.27 29.45
C SER A 233 -8.27 2.95 28.29
N ARG A 234 -7.77 2.16 27.32
CA ARG A 234 -7.04 2.60 26.12
C ARG A 234 -7.91 2.76 24.87
N ALA A 235 -9.24 2.71 25.06
CA ALA A 235 -10.22 2.77 23.94
C ALA A 235 -10.02 1.68 22.87
N MET A 236 -9.55 0.50 23.27
CA MET A 236 -9.40 -0.67 22.39
C MET A 236 -10.63 -1.57 22.53
N PHE A 237 -11.83 -1.01 22.29
CA PHE A 237 -13.11 -1.62 22.60
C PHE A 237 -13.36 -2.99 21.96
N PRO A 238 -13.10 -3.22 20.64
CA PRO A 238 -13.41 -4.52 20.03
C PRO A 238 -12.67 -5.69 20.66
N ILE A 239 -11.36 -5.55 20.92
CA ILE A 239 -10.57 -6.61 21.54
C ILE A 239 -10.89 -6.74 23.03
N ALA A 240 -11.15 -5.63 23.71
CA ALA A 240 -11.55 -5.65 25.14
C ALA A 240 -12.86 -6.40 25.34
N GLU A 241 -13.86 -6.17 24.49
CA GLU A 241 -15.17 -6.82 24.53
C GLU A 241 -15.06 -8.32 24.22
N LEU A 242 -14.28 -8.68 23.19
CA LEU A 242 -14.03 -10.08 22.83
C LEU A 242 -13.45 -10.88 24.02
N LEU A 243 -12.43 -10.31 24.69
CA LEU A 243 -11.79 -10.96 25.83
C LEU A 243 -12.70 -11.00 27.07
N ARG A 244 -13.57 -9.98 27.25
CA ARG A 244 -14.53 -9.94 28.36
C ARG A 244 -15.63 -10.99 28.25
N GLN A 245 -16.09 -11.27 27.03
CA GLN A 245 -17.14 -12.27 26.78
C GLN A 245 -16.68 -13.71 27.07
N LYS A 246 -15.37 -13.96 27.00
CA LYS A 246 -14.77 -15.26 27.27
C LYS A 246 -14.39 -15.36 28.77
N GLN A 247 -15.25 -15.94 29.55
CA GLN A 247 -14.93 -16.25 30.95
C GLN A 247 -14.21 -17.59 31.04
N PHE A 248 -13.07 -17.61 31.69
CA PHE A 248 -12.30 -18.81 31.99
C PHE A 248 -12.60 -19.24 33.43
N THR A 249 -13.10 -20.43 33.58
CA THR A 249 -13.58 -20.96 34.85
C THR A 249 -12.56 -21.85 35.56
N ASP A 250 -11.61 -22.38 34.81
CA ASP A 250 -10.60 -23.30 35.34
C ASP A 250 -9.20 -22.97 34.81
N ILE A 251 -8.17 -23.21 35.62
CA ILE A 251 -6.76 -23.02 35.27
C ILE A 251 -6.32 -23.95 34.13
N SER A 252 -6.96 -25.12 33.98
CA SER A 252 -6.70 -26.04 32.87
C SER A 252 -6.98 -25.43 31.48
N GLU A 253 -7.81 -24.40 31.40
CA GLU A 253 -8.12 -23.63 30.16
C GLU A 253 -7.03 -22.60 29.82
N SER A 254 -5.94 -22.51 30.62
CA SER A 254 -4.91 -21.46 30.46
C SER A 254 -4.25 -21.47 29.10
N GLN A 255 -4.05 -22.62 28.48
CA GLN A 255 -3.46 -22.74 27.17
C GLN A 255 -4.40 -22.20 26.07
N GLU A 256 -5.69 -22.49 26.15
CA GLU A 256 -6.71 -21.97 25.23
C GLU A 256 -6.86 -20.47 25.40
N MET A 257 -6.86 -19.98 26.65
CA MET A 257 -6.87 -18.55 26.97
C MET A 257 -5.67 -17.83 26.38
N ARG A 258 -4.48 -18.40 26.55
CA ARG A 258 -3.24 -17.85 26.01
C ARG A 258 -3.30 -17.70 24.50
N GLN A 259 -3.70 -18.76 23.81
CA GLN A 259 -3.84 -18.78 22.37
C GLN A 259 -4.92 -17.78 21.89
N LEU A 260 -6.07 -17.75 22.56
CA LEU A 260 -7.14 -16.81 22.23
C LEU A 260 -6.69 -15.35 22.36
N ILE A 261 -6.01 -15.00 23.47
CA ILE A 261 -5.49 -13.64 23.68
C ILE A 261 -4.47 -13.29 22.59
N PHE A 262 -3.54 -14.21 22.31
CA PHE A 262 -2.54 -14.02 21.26
C PHE A 262 -3.20 -13.79 19.89
N ASP A 263 -4.11 -14.67 19.49
CA ASP A 263 -4.79 -14.59 18.20
C ASP A 263 -5.67 -13.33 18.08
N ALA A 264 -6.38 -12.97 19.16
CA ALA A 264 -7.17 -11.75 19.21
C ALA A 264 -6.30 -10.49 19.03
N ILE A 265 -5.13 -10.45 19.66
CA ILE A 265 -4.17 -9.35 19.50
C ILE A 265 -3.64 -9.31 18.07
N VAL A 266 -3.24 -10.43 17.51
CA VAL A 266 -2.74 -10.52 16.13
C VAL A 266 -3.80 -10.04 15.14
N GLN A 267 -5.04 -10.53 15.26
CA GLN A 267 -6.15 -10.14 14.42
C GLN A 267 -6.47 -8.64 14.53
N TYR A 268 -6.55 -8.14 15.78
CA TYR A 268 -6.81 -6.72 16.02
C TYR A 268 -5.71 -5.83 15.42
N ARG A 269 -4.45 -6.20 15.58
CA ARG A 269 -3.31 -5.46 15.02
C ARG A 269 -3.30 -5.48 13.48
N LYS A 270 -3.57 -6.63 12.86
CA LYS A 270 -3.73 -6.75 11.41
C LYS A 270 -4.88 -5.86 10.90
N MET A 271 -6.04 -5.94 11.53
CA MET A 271 -7.21 -5.15 11.16
C MET A 271 -6.95 -3.64 11.28
N LYS A 272 -6.25 -3.21 12.32
CA LYS A 272 -5.92 -1.80 12.56
C LYS A 272 -4.91 -1.25 11.57
N ASN A 273 -3.94 -2.04 11.14
CA ASN A 273 -2.91 -1.60 10.20
C ASN A 273 -3.39 -1.58 8.73
N ARG A 274 -4.49 -2.26 8.39
CA ARG A 274 -5.04 -2.29 7.03
C ARG A 274 -5.78 -1.00 6.68
N GLY A 275 -5.54 -0.50 5.46
CA GLY A 275 -6.19 0.70 4.93
C GLY A 275 -5.88 1.96 5.73
N VAL A 276 -4.74 1.99 6.38
CA VAL A 276 -4.29 3.11 7.20
C VAL A 276 -2.87 3.50 6.81
N VAL A 277 -2.69 4.75 6.37
CA VAL A 277 -1.36 5.33 6.22
C VAL A 277 -0.85 5.70 7.62
N ALA A 278 -0.02 4.82 8.18
CA ALA A 278 0.56 5.04 9.49
C ALA A 278 1.72 6.05 9.44
N ILE A 279 1.91 6.83 10.49
CA ILE A 279 3.15 7.57 10.69
C ILE A 279 4.21 6.57 11.14
N PHE A 280 5.35 6.54 10.44
CA PHE A 280 6.44 5.63 10.79
C PHE A 280 6.96 5.95 12.21
N GLN A 281 6.98 4.94 13.05
CA GLN A 281 7.52 5.01 14.41
C GLN A 281 8.35 3.75 14.65
N ARG A 282 9.61 3.91 14.98
CA ARG A 282 10.61 2.84 15.10
C ARG A 282 10.15 1.71 16.02
N GLU A 283 9.60 2.06 17.17
CA GLU A 283 9.17 1.11 18.20
C GLU A 283 7.92 0.30 17.78
N ARG A 284 7.15 0.80 16.82
CA ARG A 284 5.84 0.25 16.43
C ARG A 284 5.82 -0.38 15.06
N PHE A 285 6.76 0.01 14.20
CA PHE A 285 6.88 -0.61 12.88
C PHE A 285 7.32 -2.07 13.05
N ASP A 286 6.54 -3.00 12.53
CA ASP A 286 6.79 -4.43 12.67
C ASP A 286 6.18 -5.25 11.52
N LYS A 287 6.21 -6.59 11.66
CA LYS A 287 5.70 -7.51 10.62
C LYS A 287 4.22 -7.32 10.25
N TYR A 288 3.43 -6.66 11.08
CA TYR A 288 2.00 -6.37 10.80
C TYR A 288 1.77 -5.00 10.20
N SER A 289 2.80 -4.17 10.12
CA SER A 289 2.72 -2.86 9.47
C SER A 289 2.80 -3.02 7.96
N ASN A 290 1.74 -2.66 7.22
CA ASN A 290 1.69 -2.79 5.78
C ASN A 290 2.11 -1.50 5.07
N PHE A 291 1.64 -0.34 5.56
CA PHE A 291 1.88 0.95 4.94
C PHE A 291 2.22 2.02 5.98
N ALA A 292 3.38 2.64 5.84
CA ALA A 292 3.79 3.76 6.70
C ALA A 292 4.40 4.90 5.88
N ARG A 293 4.43 6.12 6.46
CA ARG A 293 5.08 7.29 5.86
C ARG A 293 6.08 7.92 6.80
N ILE A 294 7.17 8.41 6.24
CA ILE A 294 8.18 9.25 6.91
C ILE A 294 8.06 10.66 6.31
N GLY A 295 7.87 11.65 7.15
CA GLY A 295 7.63 13.04 6.74
C GLY A 295 6.16 13.46 6.82
N GLN A 296 5.89 14.72 6.46
CA GLN A 296 4.58 15.37 6.54
C GLN A 296 4.05 15.81 5.17
N GLY A 297 4.88 15.74 4.13
CA GLY A 297 4.55 16.14 2.79
C GLY A 297 3.60 15.16 2.06
N SER A 298 3.53 15.29 0.75
CA SER A 298 2.73 14.40 -0.11
C SER A 298 3.38 13.02 -0.26
N LEU A 299 2.55 11.99 -0.43
CA LEU A 299 2.97 10.63 -0.78
C LEU A 299 3.29 10.48 -2.28
N GLY A 300 3.00 11.48 -3.10
CA GLY A 300 3.04 11.38 -4.56
C GLY A 300 1.88 10.57 -5.15
N GLY A 301 1.86 10.40 -6.46
CA GLY A 301 0.80 9.70 -7.19
C GLY A 301 0.73 8.22 -6.85
N LYS A 302 1.82 7.47 -7.08
CA LYS A 302 1.90 6.02 -6.79
C LYS A 302 1.68 5.71 -5.30
N GLY A 303 2.24 6.54 -4.39
CA GLY A 303 2.03 6.37 -2.94
C GLY A 303 0.56 6.51 -2.53
N ARG A 304 -0.16 7.48 -3.11
CA ARG A 304 -1.61 7.64 -2.91
C ARG A 304 -2.40 6.46 -3.49
N GLY A 305 -2.00 5.97 -4.68
CA GLY A 305 -2.58 4.78 -5.31
C GLY A 305 -2.45 3.55 -4.42
N LEU A 306 -1.28 3.29 -3.83
CA LEU A 306 -1.06 2.17 -2.89
C LEU A 306 -1.90 2.30 -1.62
N ALA A 307 -2.01 3.50 -1.04
CA ALA A 307 -2.87 3.75 0.12
C ALA A 307 -4.36 3.51 -0.22
N PHE A 308 -4.78 3.88 -1.41
CA PHE A 308 -6.12 3.62 -1.93
C PHE A 308 -6.38 2.12 -2.08
N ILE A 309 -5.44 1.36 -2.67
CA ILE A 309 -5.51 -0.10 -2.81
C ILE A 309 -5.66 -0.76 -1.43
N ASP A 310 -4.81 -0.44 -0.46
CA ASP A 310 -4.85 -1.03 0.89
C ASP A 310 -6.20 -0.76 1.57
N SER A 311 -6.73 0.46 1.42
CA SER A 311 -8.07 0.82 1.89
C SER A 311 -9.19 0.05 1.17
N MET A 312 -9.08 -0.16 -0.13
CA MET A 312 -10.04 -0.89 -0.95
C MET A 312 -10.06 -2.39 -0.60
N ILE A 313 -8.90 -3.02 -0.45
CA ILE A 313 -8.82 -4.43 0.00
C ILE A 313 -9.52 -4.60 1.35
N LYS A 314 -9.38 -3.63 2.27
CA LYS A 314 -10.09 -3.65 3.56
C LYS A 314 -11.62 -3.59 3.41
N ARG A 315 -12.13 -2.82 2.42
CA ARG A 315 -13.58 -2.71 2.18
C ARG A 315 -14.17 -3.92 1.47
N HIS A 316 -13.34 -4.72 0.80
CA HIS A 316 -13.75 -5.93 0.07
C HIS A 316 -13.12 -7.20 0.68
N PRO A 317 -13.66 -7.72 1.80
CA PRO A 317 -13.06 -8.85 2.54
C PRO A 317 -12.89 -10.13 1.72
N ILE A 318 -13.63 -10.28 0.62
CA ILE A 318 -13.50 -11.42 -0.30
C ILE A 318 -12.06 -11.53 -0.87
N LEU A 319 -11.37 -10.40 -1.02
CA LEU A 319 -9.98 -10.36 -1.48
C LEU A 319 -8.97 -10.87 -0.43
N GLU A 320 -9.37 -10.97 0.84
CA GLU A 320 -8.48 -11.46 1.90
C GLU A 320 -8.19 -12.95 1.80
N ASN A 321 -9.17 -13.72 1.34
CA ASN A 321 -9.03 -15.16 1.09
C ASN A 321 -10.07 -15.61 0.08
N TYR A 322 -9.66 -15.68 -1.17
CA TYR A 322 -10.47 -16.21 -2.26
C TYR A 322 -9.84 -17.51 -2.76
N GLU A 323 -10.51 -18.64 -2.53
CA GLU A 323 -10.05 -19.98 -2.94
C GLU A 323 -8.59 -20.29 -2.52
N GLY A 324 -8.20 -19.90 -1.31
CA GLY A 324 -6.86 -20.13 -0.79
C GLY A 324 -5.80 -19.13 -1.25
N VAL A 325 -6.19 -18.07 -1.94
CA VAL A 325 -5.31 -16.96 -2.35
C VAL A 325 -5.70 -15.70 -1.60
N SER A 326 -4.71 -14.97 -1.09
CA SER A 326 -4.91 -13.67 -0.44
C SER A 326 -4.37 -12.55 -1.31
N VAL A 327 -5.14 -11.47 -1.44
CA VAL A 327 -4.71 -10.22 -2.09
C VAL A 327 -4.19 -9.26 -1.04
N SER A 328 -3.04 -8.66 -1.28
CA SER A 328 -2.42 -7.69 -0.37
C SER A 328 -1.57 -6.68 -1.16
N ILE A 329 -1.12 -5.61 -0.51
CA ILE A 329 0.02 -4.82 -1.00
C ILE A 329 1.31 -5.34 -0.38
N PRO A 330 2.47 -5.22 -1.03
CA PRO A 330 3.76 -5.48 -0.38
C PRO A 330 3.98 -4.45 0.72
N LYS A 331 4.79 -4.81 1.73
CA LYS A 331 5.15 -3.90 2.81
C LYS A 331 5.81 -2.64 2.23
N THR A 332 5.30 -1.48 2.60
CA THR A 332 5.63 -0.20 1.97
C THR A 332 5.90 0.89 3.00
N VAL A 333 6.99 1.61 2.83
CA VAL A 333 7.28 2.86 3.54
C VAL A 333 7.51 3.97 2.51
N VAL A 334 6.85 5.12 2.69
CA VAL A 334 6.95 6.26 1.78
C VAL A 334 7.69 7.41 2.44
N LEU A 335 8.79 7.85 1.83
CA LEU A 335 9.42 9.12 2.16
C LEU A 335 8.63 10.23 1.46
N CYS A 336 8.00 11.11 2.24
CA CYS A 336 7.16 12.18 1.72
C CYS A 336 7.99 13.28 1.02
N THR A 337 7.33 14.13 0.23
CA THR A 337 7.97 15.18 -0.57
C THR A 337 8.74 16.22 0.23
N ASP A 338 8.43 16.43 1.52
CA ASP A 338 9.19 17.31 2.40
C ASP A 338 10.62 16.81 2.69
N ILE A 339 10.85 15.48 2.59
CA ILE A 339 12.19 14.90 2.68
C ILE A 339 13.02 15.24 1.43
N PHE A 340 12.39 15.25 0.25
CA PHE A 340 13.03 15.70 -0.98
C PHE A 340 13.42 17.17 -0.91
N ASP A 341 12.49 18.04 -0.47
CA ASP A 341 12.75 19.47 -0.30
C ASP A 341 13.94 19.71 0.64
N GLU A 342 13.94 19.04 1.82
CA GLU A 342 15.04 19.13 2.80
C GLU A 342 16.38 18.67 2.20
N PHE A 343 16.39 17.59 1.42
CA PHE A 343 17.59 17.07 0.76
C PHE A 343 18.12 18.05 -0.28
N MET A 344 17.27 18.58 -1.15
CA MET A 344 17.64 19.52 -2.19
C MET A 344 18.17 20.84 -1.64
N GLU A 345 17.49 21.39 -0.62
CA GLU A 345 17.85 22.67 0.00
C GLU A 345 19.13 22.56 0.83
N THR A 346 19.26 21.53 1.67
CA THR A 346 20.44 21.35 2.54
C THR A 346 21.74 21.19 1.75
N ASN A 347 21.67 20.55 0.59
CA ASN A 347 22.83 20.30 -0.26
C ASN A 347 22.98 21.32 -1.41
N ASN A 348 22.13 22.32 -1.51
CA ASN A 348 22.11 23.33 -2.60
C ASN A 348 22.11 22.71 -4.02
N LEU A 349 21.33 21.65 -4.24
CA LEU A 349 21.39 20.86 -5.46
C LEU A 349 20.64 21.48 -6.65
N TYR A 350 19.74 22.44 -6.44
CA TYR A 350 18.91 23.00 -7.53
C TYR A 350 19.74 23.60 -8.67
N GLN A 351 20.88 24.22 -8.38
CA GLN A 351 21.75 24.81 -9.43
C GLN A 351 22.33 23.73 -10.35
N ILE A 352 22.74 22.60 -9.79
CA ILE A 352 23.27 21.45 -10.53
C ILE A 352 22.12 20.73 -11.27
N ALA A 353 21.02 20.50 -10.60
CA ALA A 353 19.85 19.78 -11.11
C ALA A 353 19.24 20.47 -12.35
N LEU A 354 19.18 21.79 -12.37
CA LEU A 354 18.62 22.58 -13.48
C LEU A 354 19.66 22.94 -14.57
N SER A 355 20.92 22.54 -14.42
CA SER A 355 21.95 22.77 -15.42
C SER A 355 21.82 21.80 -16.61
N ASP A 356 22.57 22.06 -17.69
CA ASP A 356 22.67 21.20 -18.86
C ASP A 356 23.81 20.16 -18.75
N LEU A 357 24.19 19.79 -17.53
CA LEU A 357 25.18 18.74 -17.31
C LEU A 357 24.69 17.38 -17.80
N PRO A 358 25.59 16.49 -18.23
CA PRO A 358 25.24 15.08 -18.51
C PRO A 358 24.59 14.40 -17.30
N ASP A 359 23.71 13.44 -17.57
CA ASP A 359 22.96 12.73 -16.52
C ASP A 359 23.90 12.00 -15.51
N GLU A 360 25.03 11.50 -15.99
CA GLU A 360 26.09 10.88 -15.17
C GLU A 360 26.66 11.86 -14.15
N ASP A 361 26.93 13.09 -14.59
CA ASP A 361 27.48 14.13 -13.72
C ASP A 361 26.42 14.57 -12.67
N ILE A 362 25.17 14.72 -13.08
CA ILE A 362 24.04 15.02 -12.16
C ILE A 362 23.97 13.93 -11.10
N LEU A 363 23.97 12.65 -11.50
CA LEU A 363 23.94 11.52 -10.57
C LEU A 363 25.12 11.59 -9.58
N GLU A 364 26.34 11.87 -10.05
CA GLU A 364 27.52 11.91 -9.20
C GLU A 364 27.41 12.98 -8.09
N TYR A 365 26.87 14.17 -8.43
CA TYR A 365 26.60 15.22 -7.44
C TYR A 365 25.56 14.78 -6.40
N PHE A 366 24.48 14.13 -6.85
CA PHE A 366 23.46 13.61 -5.95
C PHE A 366 23.98 12.52 -5.04
N LEU A 367 24.82 11.59 -5.54
CA LEU A 367 25.42 10.53 -4.74
C LEU A 367 26.34 11.07 -3.64
N LYS A 368 27.07 12.15 -3.92
CA LYS A 368 27.93 12.84 -2.92
C LYS A 368 27.15 13.62 -1.86
N ALA A 369 25.90 14.00 -2.16
CA ALA A 369 25.04 14.74 -1.24
C ALA A 369 24.60 13.87 -0.05
N LYS A 370 24.28 14.52 1.08
CA LYS A 370 23.92 13.84 2.33
C LYS A 370 22.41 13.84 2.53
N LEU A 371 21.83 12.66 2.74
CA LEU A 371 20.44 12.54 3.19
C LEU A 371 20.28 13.07 4.62
N PRO A 372 19.06 13.54 5.02
CA PRO A 372 18.80 13.97 6.39
C PRO A 372 19.16 12.91 7.44
N ASP A 373 19.96 13.26 8.45
CA ASP A 373 20.48 12.34 9.48
C ASP A 373 19.39 11.57 10.22
N LYS A 374 18.21 12.18 10.39
CA LYS A 374 17.05 11.56 11.04
C LYS A 374 16.58 10.26 10.37
N LEU A 375 16.88 10.06 9.07
CA LEU A 375 16.48 8.88 8.31
C LEU A 375 17.32 7.64 8.65
N VAL A 376 18.55 7.80 9.12
CA VAL A 376 19.45 6.67 9.41
C VAL A 376 18.81 5.67 10.37
N ASP A 377 18.33 6.18 11.51
CA ASP A 377 17.71 5.31 12.52
C ASP A 377 16.36 4.73 12.05
N ASP A 378 15.62 5.47 11.22
CA ASP A 378 14.36 5.00 10.64
C ASP A 378 14.63 3.86 9.65
N PHE A 379 15.70 3.96 8.85
CA PHE A 379 16.12 2.89 7.95
C PHE A 379 16.62 1.67 8.71
N MET A 380 17.36 1.85 9.80
CA MET A 380 17.79 0.73 10.65
C MET A 380 16.59 -0.02 11.22
N ALA A 381 15.58 0.68 11.72
CA ALA A 381 14.34 0.05 12.19
C ALA A 381 13.53 -0.63 11.05
N PHE A 382 13.56 -0.05 9.85
CA PHE A 382 12.96 -0.64 8.66
C PHE A 382 13.64 -1.97 8.29
N PHE A 383 14.98 -2.04 8.30
CA PHE A 383 15.74 -3.25 8.01
C PHE A 383 15.50 -4.40 9.01
N GLU A 384 15.16 -4.09 10.26
CA GLU A 384 14.83 -5.14 11.25
C GLU A 384 13.53 -5.87 10.92
N VAL A 385 12.65 -5.24 10.16
CA VAL A 385 11.33 -5.78 9.82
C VAL A 385 11.28 -6.33 8.40
N VAL A 386 12.04 -5.74 7.47
CA VAL A 386 12.08 -6.10 6.05
C VAL A 386 13.36 -6.88 5.78
N GLY A 387 13.26 -8.21 5.76
CA GLY A 387 14.37 -9.12 5.44
C GLY A 387 14.37 -9.58 3.98
N ARG A 388 13.88 -8.74 3.04
CA ARG A 388 13.74 -9.05 1.61
C ARG A 388 14.30 -7.93 0.75
N PRO A 389 14.59 -8.19 -0.53
CA PRO A 389 14.96 -7.14 -1.47
C PRO A 389 13.97 -5.98 -1.49
N ILE A 390 14.47 -4.78 -1.77
CA ILE A 390 13.70 -3.54 -1.71
C ILE A 390 13.64 -2.91 -3.10
N ALA A 391 12.43 -2.54 -3.54
CA ALA A 391 12.22 -1.66 -4.68
C ALA A 391 12.15 -0.21 -4.17
N VAL A 392 13.02 0.64 -4.69
CA VAL A 392 13.06 2.08 -4.45
C VAL A 392 12.42 2.75 -5.66
N ARG A 393 11.15 3.16 -5.51
CA ARG A 393 10.31 3.63 -6.62
C ARG A 393 10.06 5.12 -6.49
N SER A 394 10.04 5.81 -7.62
CA SER A 394 9.55 7.18 -7.71
C SER A 394 8.07 7.28 -7.38
N SER A 395 7.66 8.39 -6.78
CA SER A 395 6.26 8.77 -6.59
C SER A 395 6.13 10.27 -6.63
N SER A 396 6.15 10.82 -7.84
CA SER A 396 6.02 12.25 -8.05
C SER A 396 4.58 12.72 -7.92
N LEU A 397 4.38 14.02 -7.82
CA LEU A 397 3.04 14.60 -7.79
C LEU A 397 2.31 14.45 -9.14
N LEU A 398 3.06 14.39 -10.23
CA LEU A 398 2.54 14.28 -11.59
C LEU A 398 2.36 12.83 -12.05
N GLU A 399 3.07 11.86 -11.43
CA GLU A 399 2.82 10.44 -11.69
C GLU A 399 1.39 10.07 -11.29
N ASP A 400 0.73 9.31 -12.14
CA ASP A 400 -0.67 8.92 -12.00
C ASP A 400 -1.65 10.13 -11.97
N SER A 401 -1.25 11.26 -12.58
CA SER A 401 -2.14 12.40 -12.76
C SER A 401 -3.30 12.06 -13.70
N HIS A 402 -4.44 12.69 -13.49
CA HIS A 402 -5.64 12.44 -14.29
C HIS A 402 -5.57 12.99 -15.74
N TYR A 403 -4.58 13.83 -16.04
CA TYR A 403 -4.51 14.57 -17.31
C TYR A 403 -3.29 14.18 -18.14
N GLN A 404 -2.16 13.91 -17.50
CA GLN A 404 -0.90 13.62 -18.18
C GLN A 404 -0.06 12.67 -17.32
N PRO A 405 -0.22 11.36 -17.45
CA PRO A 405 0.52 10.40 -16.65
C PRO A 405 1.99 10.34 -17.06
N PHE A 406 2.87 10.34 -16.07
CA PHE A 406 4.32 10.23 -16.20
C PHE A 406 4.76 8.78 -16.01
N ALA A 407 4.42 7.88 -16.93
CA ALA A 407 4.77 6.49 -16.80
C ALA A 407 6.20 6.18 -17.30
N GLY A 408 7.03 5.55 -16.48
CA GLY A 408 8.36 5.08 -16.84
C GLY A 408 9.39 6.19 -17.14
N ILE A 409 9.14 7.42 -16.71
CA ILE A 409 10.06 8.56 -16.90
C ILE A 409 11.12 8.59 -15.81
N TYR A 410 10.73 8.34 -14.57
CA TYR A 410 11.63 8.34 -13.41
C TYR A 410 12.14 6.93 -13.10
N SER A 411 13.35 6.85 -12.59
CA SER A 411 14.02 5.58 -12.28
C SER A 411 13.35 4.82 -11.13
N THR A 412 13.43 3.50 -11.21
CA THR A 412 13.04 2.56 -10.16
C THR A 412 14.16 1.57 -9.93
N TYR A 413 14.83 1.62 -8.80
CA TYR A 413 15.92 0.71 -8.47
C TYR A 413 15.43 -0.45 -7.61
N MET A 414 15.80 -1.68 -7.98
CA MET A 414 15.61 -2.86 -7.14
C MET A 414 16.96 -3.24 -6.55
N ILE A 415 17.04 -3.32 -5.22
CA ILE A 415 18.29 -3.61 -4.51
C ILE A 415 18.16 -4.90 -3.70
N PRO A 416 19.22 -5.73 -3.62
CA PRO A 416 19.23 -6.90 -2.75
C PRO A 416 19.17 -6.49 -1.29
N PHE A 417 18.72 -7.39 -0.43
CA PHE A 417 18.83 -7.21 1.01
C PHE A 417 20.18 -7.77 1.49
N LEU A 418 20.97 -6.94 2.17
CA LEU A 418 22.27 -7.28 2.68
C LEU A 418 22.24 -7.48 4.20
N GLU A 419 22.98 -8.44 4.73
CA GLU A 419 23.07 -8.69 6.17
C GLU A 419 23.85 -7.58 6.89
N ASP A 420 24.90 -7.03 6.22
CA ASP A 420 25.62 -5.86 6.72
C ASP A 420 24.73 -4.63 6.61
N LYS A 421 24.31 -4.11 7.77
CA LYS A 421 23.40 -2.97 7.86
C LYS A 421 23.99 -1.66 7.35
N ASP A 422 25.31 -1.46 7.50
CA ASP A 422 25.97 -0.23 7.04
C ASP A 422 26.09 -0.23 5.52
N GLU A 423 26.41 -1.38 4.93
CA GLU A 423 26.43 -1.54 3.47
C GLU A 423 25.00 -1.43 2.89
N MET A 424 24.00 -2.02 3.55
CA MET A 424 22.61 -1.89 3.18
C MET A 424 22.11 -0.44 3.24
N LEU A 425 22.51 0.31 4.28
CA LEU A 425 22.18 1.74 4.43
C LEU A 425 22.79 2.56 3.29
N ARG A 426 24.05 2.28 2.92
CA ARG A 426 24.70 2.96 1.80
C ARG A 426 23.97 2.67 0.48
N LEU A 427 23.68 1.40 0.20
CA LEU A 427 23.00 0.98 -1.02
C LEU A 427 21.60 1.57 -1.13
N LEU A 428 20.82 1.57 -0.04
CA LEU A 428 19.51 2.20 -0.01
C LEU A 428 19.60 3.72 -0.20
N SER A 429 20.58 4.36 0.45
CA SER A 429 20.80 5.81 0.31
C SER A 429 21.15 6.19 -1.12
N ASP A 430 22.00 5.42 -1.79
CA ASP A 430 22.39 5.67 -3.16
C ASP A 430 21.20 5.46 -4.12
N ALA A 431 20.38 4.43 -3.89
CA ALA A 431 19.17 4.21 -4.67
C ALA A 431 18.15 5.35 -4.52
N ILE A 432 17.93 5.88 -3.30
CA ILE A 432 17.08 7.04 -3.05
C ILE A 432 17.60 8.27 -3.79
N LYS A 433 18.89 8.56 -3.69
CA LYS A 433 19.53 9.69 -4.38
C LYS A 433 19.46 9.54 -5.90
N GLY A 434 19.60 8.32 -6.42
CA GLY A 434 19.45 8.01 -7.83
C GLY A 434 18.05 8.30 -8.36
N VAL A 435 17.00 7.95 -7.59
CA VAL A 435 15.62 8.31 -7.93
C VAL A 435 15.43 9.82 -7.88
N TYR A 436 15.96 10.52 -6.87
CA TYR A 436 15.90 11.99 -6.82
C TYR A 436 16.60 12.64 -8.00
N ALA A 437 17.78 12.13 -8.40
CA ALA A 437 18.52 12.64 -9.57
C ALA A 437 17.73 12.45 -10.87
N SER A 438 16.98 11.35 -11.00
CA SER A 438 16.25 11.02 -12.23
C SER A 438 15.16 12.04 -12.60
N VAL A 439 14.71 12.86 -11.65
CA VAL A 439 13.80 14.00 -11.92
C VAL A 439 14.43 14.97 -12.90
N PHE A 440 15.74 15.12 -12.85
CA PHE A 440 16.51 16.15 -13.57
C PHE A 440 17.32 15.62 -14.75
N TYR A 441 17.13 14.37 -15.15
CA TYR A 441 17.76 13.80 -16.33
C TYR A 441 17.19 14.37 -17.61
N ALA A 442 17.92 14.26 -18.69
CA ALA A 442 17.58 14.81 -19.99
C ALA A 442 16.19 14.37 -20.48
N ASP A 443 15.87 13.07 -20.33
CA ASP A 443 14.55 12.53 -20.69
C ASP A 443 13.42 13.17 -19.88
N SER A 444 13.63 13.37 -18.58
CA SER A 444 12.65 14.01 -17.68
C SER A 444 12.44 15.47 -18.03
N LYS A 445 13.53 16.22 -18.27
CA LYS A 445 13.50 17.62 -18.70
C LYS A 445 12.77 17.78 -20.05
N ALA A 446 13.07 16.93 -21.02
CA ALA A 446 12.41 16.93 -22.33
C ALA A 446 10.91 16.63 -22.21
N TYR A 447 10.54 15.67 -21.37
CA TYR A 447 9.13 15.34 -21.12
C TYR A 447 8.37 16.51 -20.47
N MET A 448 8.95 17.13 -19.43
CA MET A 448 8.37 18.31 -18.78
C MET A 448 8.15 19.46 -19.76
N THR A 449 9.13 19.72 -20.61
CA THR A 449 9.01 20.76 -21.65
C THR A 449 7.88 20.42 -22.63
N ALA A 450 7.78 19.17 -23.08
CA ALA A 450 6.72 18.74 -24.00
C ALA A 450 5.32 18.82 -23.39
N THR A 451 5.19 18.72 -22.07
CA THR A 451 3.91 18.75 -21.34
C THR A 451 3.58 20.12 -20.75
N SER A 452 4.39 21.15 -21.02
CA SER A 452 4.26 22.51 -20.45
C SER A 452 4.26 22.55 -18.91
N ASN A 453 4.86 21.55 -18.28
CA ASN A 453 5.05 21.53 -16.82
C ASN A 453 6.38 22.20 -16.44
N VAL A 454 6.45 22.69 -15.23
CA VAL A 454 7.63 23.41 -14.73
C VAL A 454 8.43 22.49 -13.81
N ILE A 455 9.64 22.12 -14.21
CA ILE A 455 10.48 21.11 -13.56
C ILE A 455 10.90 21.50 -12.13
N ASP A 456 11.07 22.78 -11.84
CA ASP A 456 11.43 23.27 -10.50
C ASP A 456 10.27 23.17 -9.49
N GLN A 457 9.06 22.93 -9.96
CA GLN A 457 7.87 22.68 -9.12
C GLN A 457 7.61 21.20 -8.88
N GLU A 458 8.31 20.31 -9.59
CA GLU A 458 8.17 18.87 -9.38
C GLU A 458 8.80 18.45 -8.06
N LYS A 459 8.03 17.68 -7.27
CA LYS A 459 8.48 17.17 -5.98
C LYS A 459 8.34 15.66 -5.95
N MET A 460 9.39 14.99 -5.46
CA MET A 460 9.50 13.55 -5.48
C MET A 460 9.33 12.96 -4.08
N ALA A 461 8.32 12.11 -3.90
CA ALA A 461 8.27 11.16 -2.81
C ALA A 461 8.94 9.84 -3.24
N ILE A 462 9.46 9.07 -2.30
CA ILE A 462 10.08 7.77 -2.54
C ILE A 462 9.26 6.66 -1.89
N ILE A 463 8.98 5.62 -2.65
CA ILE A 463 8.36 4.40 -2.13
C ILE A 463 9.46 3.36 -1.90
N LEU A 464 9.63 2.95 -0.65
CA LEU A 464 10.44 1.80 -0.24
C LEU A 464 9.49 0.61 -0.09
N GLN A 465 9.59 -0.38 -0.96
CA GLN A 465 8.64 -1.48 -1.02
C GLN A 465 9.37 -2.82 -1.09
N GLU A 466 8.90 -3.83 -0.33
CA GLU A 466 9.40 -5.20 -0.49
C GLU A 466 9.19 -5.67 -1.92
N VAL A 467 10.22 -6.23 -2.55
CA VAL A 467 10.09 -6.91 -3.83
C VAL A 467 9.34 -8.22 -3.63
N VAL A 468 8.29 -8.42 -4.41
CA VAL A 468 7.56 -9.69 -4.42
C VAL A 468 8.39 -10.77 -5.08
N GLY A 469 8.48 -11.94 -4.48
CA GLY A 469 9.19 -13.06 -5.07
C GLY A 469 9.63 -14.10 -4.05
N SER A 470 10.42 -15.04 -4.56
CA SER A 470 11.12 -16.07 -3.81
C SER A 470 12.59 -16.11 -4.24
N GLN A 471 13.43 -16.59 -3.35
CA GLN A 471 14.86 -16.74 -3.63
C GLN A 471 15.13 -18.10 -4.30
N TYR A 472 15.92 -18.05 -5.37
CA TYR A 472 16.39 -19.21 -6.11
C TYR A 472 17.91 -19.11 -6.27
N GLY A 473 18.65 -19.60 -5.26
CA GLY A 473 20.10 -19.40 -5.18
C GLY A 473 20.44 -17.91 -5.08
N ASP A 474 21.13 -17.38 -6.10
CA ASP A 474 21.53 -15.96 -6.15
C ASP A 474 20.52 -15.07 -6.89
N ARG A 475 19.32 -15.56 -7.17
CA ARG A 475 18.27 -14.89 -7.92
C ARG A 475 17.04 -14.70 -7.06
N TYR A 476 16.32 -13.58 -7.30
CA TYR A 476 15.07 -13.32 -6.60
C TYR A 476 14.01 -12.81 -7.59
N TYR A 477 12.86 -13.49 -7.68
CA TYR A 477 11.77 -13.13 -8.56
C TYR A 477 10.44 -13.77 -8.14
N PRO A 478 9.27 -13.16 -8.50
CA PRO A 478 7.95 -13.76 -8.26
C PRO A 478 7.70 -14.92 -9.22
N SER A 479 6.72 -15.76 -8.91
CA SER A 479 6.25 -16.78 -9.84
C SER A 479 5.84 -16.13 -11.16
N PHE A 480 5.03 -15.09 -11.11
CA PHE A 480 4.70 -14.27 -12.28
C PHE A 480 4.30 -12.86 -11.85
N ALA A 481 4.30 -11.94 -12.81
CA ALA A 481 3.80 -10.60 -12.65
C ALA A 481 2.97 -10.20 -13.87
N GLY A 482 2.19 -9.14 -13.76
CA GLY A 482 1.32 -8.73 -14.84
C GLY A 482 0.84 -7.28 -14.75
N VAL A 483 0.25 -6.83 -15.85
CA VAL A 483 -0.47 -5.59 -16.00
C VAL A 483 -1.89 -5.90 -16.46
N GLY A 484 -2.88 -5.40 -15.75
CA GLY A 484 -4.30 -5.56 -16.10
C GLY A 484 -4.95 -4.22 -16.40
N ARG A 485 -5.83 -4.18 -17.37
CA ARG A 485 -6.64 -2.99 -17.74
C ARG A 485 -8.11 -3.35 -17.74
N SER A 486 -8.92 -2.49 -17.20
CA SER A 486 -10.38 -2.66 -17.24
C SER A 486 -10.99 -2.30 -18.60
N LEU A 487 -10.19 -1.75 -19.52
CA LEU A 487 -10.58 -1.46 -20.88
C LEU A 487 -9.63 -2.17 -21.85
N ASN A 488 -10.19 -3.07 -22.68
CA ASN A 488 -9.47 -3.74 -23.76
C ASN A 488 -9.66 -2.94 -25.05
N TYR A 489 -8.59 -2.33 -25.55
CA TYR A 489 -8.64 -1.57 -26.81
C TYR A 489 -8.71 -2.45 -28.07
N TYR A 490 -8.32 -3.71 -27.95
CA TYR A 490 -8.25 -4.67 -29.08
C TYR A 490 -8.88 -6.01 -28.67
N PRO A 491 -10.21 -6.02 -28.47
CA PRO A 491 -10.91 -7.28 -28.15
C PRO A 491 -10.81 -8.28 -29.32
N ILE A 492 -10.73 -9.56 -28.98
CA ILE A 492 -10.65 -10.64 -29.96
C ILE A 492 -11.89 -11.55 -29.85
N ASN A 493 -12.32 -12.14 -30.96
CA ASN A 493 -13.47 -13.01 -31.03
C ASN A 493 -14.75 -12.36 -30.41
N ASP A 494 -15.30 -12.97 -29.36
CA ASP A 494 -16.51 -12.52 -28.68
C ASP A 494 -16.24 -11.55 -27.51
N GLU A 495 -15.00 -11.14 -27.31
CA GLU A 495 -14.62 -10.19 -26.26
C GLU A 495 -15.16 -8.80 -26.57
N LYS A 496 -15.43 -8.05 -25.49
CA LYS A 496 -15.81 -6.64 -25.56
C LYS A 496 -14.75 -5.76 -24.89
N ALA A 497 -14.76 -4.49 -25.22
CA ALA A 497 -13.83 -3.52 -24.62
C ALA A 497 -13.91 -3.51 -23.07
N GLU A 498 -15.11 -3.61 -22.51
CA GLU A 498 -15.36 -3.63 -21.06
C GLU A 498 -14.97 -4.95 -20.36
N ASP A 499 -14.62 -5.99 -21.09
CA ASP A 499 -14.21 -7.28 -20.51
C ASP A 499 -12.78 -7.23 -19.92
N GLY A 500 -12.06 -6.16 -20.24
CA GLY A 500 -10.70 -5.95 -19.80
C GLY A 500 -9.67 -6.85 -20.49
N VAL A 501 -8.39 -6.56 -20.22
CA VAL A 501 -7.25 -7.32 -20.75
C VAL A 501 -6.15 -7.40 -19.72
N VAL A 502 -5.41 -8.50 -19.73
CA VAL A 502 -4.25 -8.75 -18.84
C VAL A 502 -3.09 -9.26 -19.68
N ASP A 503 -1.92 -8.66 -19.42
CA ASP A 503 -0.61 -9.15 -19.83
C ASP A 503 0.08 -9.80 -18.65
N VAL A 504 0.52 -11.07 -18.76
CA VAL A 504 1.16 -11.83 -17.70
C VAL A 504 2.46 -12.46 -18.17
N ALA A 505 3.48 -12.46 -17.31
CA ALA A 505 4.77 -13.06 -17.59
C ALA A 505 5.42 -13.66 -16.34
N VAL A 506 6.25 -14.67 -16.51
CA VAL A 506 7.11 -15.24 -15.47
C VAL A 506 8.16 -14.21 -15.06
N GLY A 507 8.46 -14.09 -13.77
CA GLY A 507 9.47 -13.20 -13.23
C GLY A 507 8.98 -11.78 -12.92
N LEU A 508 9.89 -10.83 -12.87
CA LEU A 508 9.61 -9.44 -12.49
C LEU A 508 8.79 -8.69 -13.56
N GLY A 509 7.79 -7.92 -13.13
CA GLY A 509 6.86 -7.18 -13.99
C GLY A 509 7.53 -6.14 -14.90
N LYS A 510 8.73 -5.66 -14.55
CA LYS A 510 9.52 -4.77 -15.41
C LYS A 510 9.71 -5.34 -16.82
N TYR A 511 9.75 -6.68 -16.97
CA TYR A 511 9.86 -7.32 -18.28
C TYR A 511 8.68 -6.99 -19.21
N ILE A 512 7.46 -6.88 -18.65
CA ILE A 512 6.24 -6.54 -19.42
C ILE A 512 6.23 -5.06 -19.80
N VAL A 513 6.47 -4.18 -18.83
CA VAL A 513 6.41 -2.72 -19.06
C VAL A 513 7.52 -2.21 -19.98
N ASP A 514 8.65 -2.93 -20.04
CA ASP A 514 9.74 -2.71 -21.00
C ASP A 514 9.46 -3.31 -22.40
N GLY A 515 8.27 -3.87 -22.64
CA GLY A 515 7.85 -4.41 -23.94
C GLY A 515 8.30 -5.83 -24.23
N GLY A 516 8.64 -6.62 -23.21
CA GLY A 516 8.94 -8.05 -23.36
C GLY A 516 7.71 -8.86 -23.78
N ARG A 517 7.92 -10.09 -24.25
CA ARG A 517 6.82 -11.00 -24.61
C ARG A 517 6.06 -11.44 -23.38
N SER A 518 4.76 -11.12 -23.31
CA SER A 518 3.83 -11.53 -22.28
C SER A 518 2.72 -12.40 -22.87
N LEU A 519 2.06 -13.20 -22.06
CA LEU A 519 0.83 -13.85 -22.47
C LEU A 519 -0.33 -12.87 -22.22
N ARG A 520 -1.21 -12.73 -23.23
CA ARG A 520 -2.37 -11.83 -23.17
C ARG A 520 -3.67 -12.62 -23.11
N PHE A 521 -4.55 -12.22 -22.19
CA PHE A 521 -5.89 -12.82 -22.07
C PHE A 521 -6.89 -11.79 -21.49
N SER A 522 -8.18 -12.03 -21.73
CA SER A 522 -9.25 -11.31 -21.03
C SER A 522 -9.63 -12.03 -19.73
N PRO A 523 -9.74 -11.34 -18.57
CA PRO A 523 -10.16 -11.97 -17.32
C PRO A 523 -11.55 -12.62 -17.40
N LYS A 524 -12.41 -12.13 -18.28
CA LYS A 524 -13.75 -12.66 -18.50
C LYS A 524 -13.77 -13.86 -19.44
N HIS A 525 -12.76 -13.95 -20.32
CA HIS A 525 -12.60 -15.02 -21.30
C HIS A 525 -11.18 -15.63 -21.22
N PRO A 526 -10.77 -16.21 -20.06
CA PRO A 526 -9.38 -16.59 -19.81
C PRO A 526 -8.85 -17.68 -20.72
N CYS A 527 -9.72 -18.44 -21.37
CA CYS A 527 -9.34 -19.49 -22.33
C CYS A 527 -9.09 -18.94 -23.76
N ASN A 528 -9.48 -17.69 -24.04
CA ASN A 528 -9.26 -17.05 -25.33
C ASN A 528 -7.87 -16.43 -25.39
N VAL A 529 -6.86 -17.24 -25.72
CA VAL A 529 -5.46 -16.79 -25.77
C VAL A 529 -4.96 -16.94 -27.21
N LEU A 530 -4.72 -15.82 -27.90
CA LEU A 530 -4.28 -15.81 -29.29
C LEU A 530 -2.94 -16.53 -29.47
N GLN A 531 -1.96 -16.26 -28.58
CA GLN A 531 -0.60 -16.83 -28.67
C GLN A 531 -0.58 -18.35 -28.53
N THR A 532 -1.63 -18.97 -28.01
CA THR A 532 -1.72 -20.43 -27.86
C THR A 532 -2.76 -21.07 -28.80
N SER A 533 -3.35 -20.30 -29.72
CA SER A 533 -4.40 -20.75 -30.62
C SER A 533 -3.89 -21.74 -31.67
N THR A 534 -2.62 -21.67 -32.02
CA THR A 534 -1.94 -22.62 -32.91
C THR A 534 -0.59 -23.06 -32.35
N LEU A 535 -0.09 -24.20 -32.80
CA LEU A 535 1.21 -24.73 -32.38
C LEU A 535 2.35 -23.74 -32.73
N ASP A 536 2.31 -23.21 -33.94
CA ASP A 536 3.35 -22.29 -34.41
C ASP A 536 3.39 -21.00 -33.57
N LEU A 537 2.24 -20.40 -33.29
CA LEU A 537 2.15 -19.21 -32.42
C LEU A 537 2.64 -19.54 -30.99
N ALA A 538 2.25 -20.68 -30.45
CA ALA A 538 2.68 -21.06 -29.10
C ALA A 538 4.19 -21.27 -29.01
N LEU A 539 4.85 -21.71 -30.06
CA LEU A 539 6.30 -21.88 -30.09
C LEU A 539 7.08 -20.62 -30.44
N SER A 540 6.47 -19.65 -31.17
CA SER A 540 7.13 -18.40 -31.60
C SER A 540 6.85 -17.22 -30.68
N ASP A 541 5.61 -17.07 -30.21
CA ASP A 541 5.12 -15.82 -29.61
C ASP A 541 4.98 -15.86 -28.08
N THR A 542 5.24 -17.01 -27.45
CA THR A 542 5.26 -17.11 -26.00
C THR A 542 6.59 -16.62 -25.39
N GLN A 543 6.58 -16.34 -24.11
CA GLN A 543 7.72 -15.83 -23.37
C GLN A 543 8.94 -16.76 -23.42
N THR A 544 10.10 -16.20 -23.73
CA THR A 544 11.38 -16.94 -23.80
C THR A 544 12.41 -16.46 -22.81
N ARG A 545 12.27 -15.25 -22.28
CA ARG A 545 13.16 -14.60 -21.31
C ARG A 545 12.36 -13.97 -20.18
N PHE A 546 13.00 -13.73 -19.05
CA PHE A 546 12.41 -13.03 -17.89
C PHE A 546 13.46 -12.22 -17.16
N TYR A 547 13.02 -11.31 -16.27
CA TYR A 547 13.90 -10.59 -15.37
C TYR A 547 13.85 -11.19 -13.96
N ALA A 548 15.04 -11.30 -13.35
CA ALA A 548 15.25 -11.63 -11.95
C ALA A 548 16.18 -10.60 -11.32
N LEU A 549 16.06 -10.36 -10.02
CA LEU A 549 17.00 -9.55 -9.26
C LEU A 549 18.26 -10.38 -8.94
N ASP A 550 19.43 -9.80 -9.15
CA ASP A 550 20.72 -10.36 -8.78
C ASP A 550 21.03 -10.09 -7.31
N LEU A 551 21.09 -11.13 -6.50
CA LEU A 551 21.43 -11.00 -5.08
C LEU A 551 22.95 -10.87 -4.83
N LYS A 552 23.80 -11.13 -5.84
CA LYS A 552 25.25 -11.00 -5.80
C LYS A 552 25.78 -9.65 -6.27
N SER A 553 24.93 -8.67 -6.50
CA SER A 553 25.35 -7.39 -7.11
C SER A 553 26.26 -6.51 -6.23
N MET A 554 26.87 -7.11 -5.20
CA MET A 554 27.86 -6.44 -4.35
C MET A 554 29.05 -5.93 -5.16
N GLY A 555 29.40 -4.65 -5.01
CA GLY A 555 30.57 -4.03 -5.66
C GLY A 555 30.33 -3.45 -7.06
N LYS A 556 29.13 -3.51 -7.61
CA LYS A 556 28.77 -2.77 -8.81
C LYS A 556 28.68 -1.28 -8.50
N THR A 557 29.29 -0.44 -9.35
CA THR A 557 29.12 1.02 -9.26
C THR A 557 27.66 1.35 -9.57
N PHE A 558 27.06 2.20 -8.75
CA PHE A 558 25.69 2.67 -8.96
C PHE A 558 25.58 3.40 -10.31
N SER A 559 24.54 3.18 -11.06
CA SER A 559 24.40 3.61 -12.46
C SER A 559 23.08 4.34 -12.70
N ILE A 560 23.05 5.17 -13.74
CA ILE A 560 21.83 5.76 -14.29
C ILE A 560 20.86 4.66 -14.74
N ASP A 561 21.40 3.56 -15.31
CA ASP A 561 20.58 2.41 -15.70
C ASP A 561 19.98 1.74 -14.46
N ASP A 562 18.68 1.92 -14.27
CA ASP A 562 17.92 1.35 -13.17
C ASP A 562 17.78 -0.17 -13.23
N SER A 563 18.23 -0.79 -14.32
CA SER A 563 18.26 -2.24 -14.52
C SER A 563 19.62 -2.89 -14.14
N PHE A 564 20.58 -2.11 -13.60
CA PHE A 564 21.96 -2.59 -13.35
C PHE A 564 22.03 -3.81 -12.40
N ASN A 565 21.03 -4.00 -11.53
CA ASN A 565 20.90 -5.16 -10.63
C ASN A 565 20.01 -6.27 -11.18
N LEU A 566 19.49 -6.13 -12.39
CA LEU A 566 18.59 -7.12 -12.98
C LEU A 566 19.35 -8.05 -13.92
N LEU A 567 18.96 -9.32 -13.89
CA LEU A 567 19.42 -10.36 -14.80
C LEU A 567 18.33 -10.64 -15.84
N LYS A 568 18.66 -10.54 -17.12
CA LYS A 568 17.81 -10.99 -18.23
C LYS A 568 18.14 -12.45 -18.54
N LEU A 569 17.32 -13.34 -18.03
CA LEU A 569 17.52 -14.79 -18.05
C LEU A 569 16.61 -15.48 -19.07
N SER A 570 16.94 -16.71 -19.45
CA SER A 570 16.09 -17.55 -20.29
C SER A 570 15.09 -18.35 -19.43
N ILE A 571 13.97 -18.76 -20.01
CA ILE A 571 13.00 -19.65 -19.34
C ILE A 571 13.65 -20.99 -18.92
N ARG A 572 14.72 -21.43 -19.60
CA ARG A 572 15.51 -22.61 -19.18
C ARG A 572 16.22 -22.41 -17.84
N ASP A 573 16.54 -21.18 -17.48
CA ASP A 573 17.13 -20.88 -16.17
C ASP A 573 16.09 -20.99 -15.06
N ALA A 574 14.87 -20.54 -15.31
CA ALA A 574 13.73 -20.73 -14.39
C ALA A 574 13.33 -22.23 -14.28
N GLU A 575 13.54 -23.01 -15.33
CA GLU A 575 13.37 -24.47 -15.29
C GLU A 575 14.37 -25.12 -14.31
N LYS A 576 15.64 -24.70 -14.32
CA LYS A 576 16.65 -25.16 -13.37
C LYS A 576 16.32 -24.77 -11.93
N ASP A 577 15.71 -23.62 -11.74
CA ASP A 577 15.21 -23.13 -10.44
C ASP A 577 13.95 -23.87 -9.96
N ASN A 578 13.39 -24.77 -10.79
CA ASN A 578 12.14 -25.49 -10.55
C ASN A 578 10.92 -24.57 -10.25
N SER A 579 10.96 -23.34 -10.75
CA SER A 579 9.97 -22.30 -10.51
C SER A 579 8.81 -22.28 -11.50
N LEU A 580 8.88 -23.05 -12.59
CA LEU A 580 7.92 -22.98 -13.70
C LEU A 580 6.66 -23.82 -13.53
N ARG A 581 6.58 -24.66 -12.49
CA ARG A 581 5.41 -25.55 -12.27
C ARG A 581 4.13 -24.72 -12.15
N GLY A 582 3.11 -25.12 -12.87
CA GLY A 582 1.83 -24.41 -12.92
C GLY A 582 1.71 -23.31 -13.99
N MET A 583 2.82 -22.85 -14.59
CA MET A 583 2.82 -21.75 -15.57
C MET A 583 3.17 -22.20 -16.99
N VAL A 584 3.70 -23.42 -17.16
CA VAL A 584 4.14 -23.92 -18.45
C VAL A 584 3.36 -25.13 -18.89
N SER A 585 3.30 -25.30 -20.21
CA SER A 585 3.01 -26.56 -20.91
C SER A 585 4.29 -27.13 -21.51
N THR A 586 4.30 -28.40 -21.81
CA THR A 586 5.47 -29.10 -22.40
C THR A 586 5.19 -29.46 -23.85
N PHE A 587 6.01 -28.99 -24.77
CA PHE A 587 5.97 -29.37 -26.18
C PHE A 587 6.66 -30.70 -26.36
N ASP A 588 5.91 -31.66 -26.94
CA ASP A 588 6.40 -32.95 -27.34
C ASP A 588 6.80 -32.91 -28.83
N PRO A 589 8.09 -33.00 -29.14
CA PRO A 589 8.56 -32.90 -30.53
C PRO A 589 8.24 -34.15 -31.39
N TYR A 590 7.93 -35.29 -30.76
CA TYR A 590 7.57 -36.53 -31.50
C TYR A 590 6.11 -36.48 -31.95
N ASP A 591 5.20 -36.10 -31.02
CA ASP A 591 3.78 -36.08 -31.35
C ASP A 591 3.38 -34.70 -31.94
N GLN A 592 4.27 -33.70 -31.96
CA GLN A 592 4.01 -32.34 -32.44
C GLN A 592 2.82 -31.68 -31.71
N ILE A 593 2.69 -31.92 -30.40
CA ILE A 593 1.63 -31.39 -29.56
C ILE A 593 2.19 -30.68 -28.34
N ILE A 594 1.44 -29.74 -27.79
CA ILE A 594 1.68 -29.13 -26.49
C ILE A 594 0.76 -29.80 -25.48
N ARG A 595 1.34 -30.39 -24.42
CA ARG A 595 0.63 -30.99 -23.30
C ARG A 595 0.62 -30.00 -22.12
N ASP A 596 -0.55 -29.71 -21.57
CA ASP A 596 -0.63 -28.86 -20.42
C ASP A 596 0.04 -29.50 -19.21
N GLY A 597 0.89 -28.71 -18.58
CA GLY A 597 1.66 -29.09 -17.40
C GLY A 597 3.16 -29.26 -17.65
N TYR A 598 3.86 -29.43 -16.54
CA TYR A 598 5.29 -29.66 -16.51
C TYR A 598 5.59 -31.16 -16.56
N TYR A 599 6.16 -31.63 -17.68
CA TYR A 599 6.64 -33.00 -17.86
C TYR A 599 8.15 -32.99 -18.05
N GLU A 600 8.84 -34.04 -17.62
CA GLU A 600 10.27 -34.19 -17.87
C GLU A 600 10.53 -34.38 -19.38
N GLY A 601 11.59 -33.74 -19.84
CA GLY A 601 11.89 -33.71 -21.30
C GLY A 601 11.02 -32.67 -22.03
N GLY A 602 11.21 -32.55 -23.34
CA GLY A 602 10.49 -31.60 -24.18
C GLY A 602 10.82 -30.13 -23.91
N ARG A 603 10.38 -29.24 -24.78
CA ARG A 603 10.55 -27.77 -24.60
C ARG A 603 9.42 -27.23 -23.73
N LYS A 604 9.78 -26.43 -22.72
CA LYS A 604 8.80 -25.70 -21.89
C LYS A 604 8.32 -24.46 -22.61
N VAL A 605 7.01 -24.30 -22.68
CA VAL A 605 6.29 -23.20 -23.32
C VAL A 605 5.45 -22.51 -22.25
N VAL A 606 5.61 -21.21 -22.08
CA VAL A 606 4.88 -20.44 -21.07
C VAL A 606 3.47 -20.16 -21.57
N THR A 607 2.51 -20.96 -21.15
CA THR A 607 1.12 -20.90 -21.61
C THR A 607 0.14 -20.47 -20.54
N PHE A 608 0.52 -20.54 -19.27
CA PHE A 608 -0.38 -20.37 -18.12
C PHE A 608 -1.64 -21.25 -18.16
N ALA A 609 -1.67 -22.31 -19.00
CA ALA A 609 -2.84 -23.15 -19.20
C ALA A 609 -3.37 -23.76 -17.88
N ASN A 610 -2.47 -24.22 -17.00
CA ASN A 610 -2.89 -24.77 -15.70
C ASN A 610 -3.61 -23.74 -14.82
N ILE A 611 -3.28 -22.47 -14.94
CA ILE A 611 -3.91 -21.37 -14.21
C ILE A 611 -5.21 -20.96 -14.90
N LEU A 612 -5.17 -20.68 -16.21
CA LEU A 612 -6.27 -20.08 -16.95
C LEU A 612 -7.37 -21.07 -17.36
N GLN A 613 -7.01 -22.35 -17.65
CA GLN A 613 -7.94 -23.37 -18.10
C GLN A 613 -8.28 -24.39 -17.01
N HIS A 614 -7.32 -24.71 -16.14
CA HIS A 614 -7.48 -25.75 -15.12
C HIS A 614 -7.66 -25.20 -13.70
N GLY A 615 -7.61 -23.88 -13.50
CA GLY A 615 -7.97 -23.21 -12.25
C GLY A 615 -7.05 -23.52 -11.05
N VAL A 616 -5.77 -23.88 -11.30
CA VAL A 616 -4.81 -24.16 -10.21
C VAL A 616 -4.58 -22.94 -9.30
N PHE A 617 -4.82 -21.76 -9.83
CA PHE A 617 -4.79 -20.49 -9.12
C PHE A 617 -5.89 -19.60 -9.70
N PRO A 618 -6.79 -18.99 -8.90
CA PRO A 618 -7.96 -18.25 -9.36
C PRO A 618 -7.58 -16.85 -9.89
N LEU A 619 -6.65 -16.79 -10.86
CA LEU A 619 -6.07 -15.55 -11.36
C LEU A 619 -7.10 -14.69 -12.09
N ALA A 620 -7.85 -15.30 -12.99
CA ALA A 620 -8.80 -14.57 -13.84
C ALA A 620 -9.93 -13.95 -13.01
N GLU A 621 -10.48 -14.70 -12.05
CA GLU A 621 -11.54 -14.25 -11.16
C GLU A 621 -11.06 -13.12 -10.24
N LEU A 622 -9.87 -13.26 -9.65
CA LEU A 622 -9.28 -12.24 -8.79
C LEU A 622 -9.01 -10.95 -9.58
N LEU A 623 -8.40 -11.05 -10.76
CA LEU A 623 -8.12 -9.86 -11.58
C LEU A 623 -9.39 -9.19 -12.09
N LYS A 624 -10.42 -9.98 -12.45
CA LYS A 624 -11.74 -9.43 -12.78
C LYS A 624 -12.29 -8.60 -11.62
N MET A 625 -12.33 -9.16 -10.41
CA MET A 625 -12.78 -8.42 -9.21
C MET A 625 -11.95 -7.18 -8.94
N MET A 626 -10.61 -7.27 -9.03
CA MET A 626 -9.71 -6.14 -8.80
C MET A 626 -9.95 -5.00 -9.80
N LEU A 627 -10.14 -5.32 -11.07
CA LEU A 627 -10.44 -4.33 -12.12
C LEU A 627 -11.84 -3.72 -11.95
N GLU A 628 -12.84 -4.52 -11.62
CA GLU A 628 -14.21 -4.06 -11.37
C GLU A 628 -14.27 -3.13 -10.15
N PHE A 629 -13.72 -3.56 -9.01
CA PHE A 629 -13.68 -2.73 -7.79
C PHE A 629 -12.86 -1.46 -7.99
N GLY A 630 -11.69 -1.59 -8.63
CA GLY A 630 -10.84 -0.44 -8.94
C GLY A 630 -11.56 0.59 -9.81
N SER A 631 -12.24 0.14 -10.87
CA SER A 631 -12.99 1.02 -11.77
C SER A 631 -14.20 1.66 -11.08
N GLN A 632 -14.93 0.90 -10.29
CA GLN A 632 -16.10 1.40 -9.55
C GLN A 632 -15.69 2.47 -8.53
N GLU A 633 -14.67 2.21 -7.73
CA GLU A 633 -14.24 3.14 -6.69
C GLU A 633 -13.50 4.36 -7.23
N MET A 634 -12.78 4.25 -8.35
CA MET A 634 -12.18 5.39 -9.03
C MET A 634 -13.16 6.15 -9.94
N GLY A 635 -14.32 5.56 -10.25
CA GLY A 635 -15.33 6.15 -11.13
C GLY A 635 -14.91 6.24 -12.60
N ARG A 636 -13.89 5.48 -13.03
CA ARG A 636 -13.37 5.42 -14.41
C ARG A 636 -12.57 4.15 -14.65
N PRO A 637 -12.28 3.80 -15.92
CA PRO A 637 -11.42 2.68 -16.23
C PRO A 637 -10.05 2.79 -15.55
N VAL A 638 -9.47 1.65 -15.18
CA VAL A 638 -8.20 1.57 -14.44
C VAL A 638 -7.22 0.62 -15.08
N GLU A 639 -5.96 0.90 -14.85
CA GLU A 639 -4.84 -0.01 -15.06
C GLU A 639 -4.26 -0.42 -13.70
N ILE A 640 -3.92 -1.70 -13.56
CA ILE A 640 -3.33 -2.27 -12.35
C ILE A 640 -2.02 -2.98 -12.68
N GLU A 641 -1.06 -2.92 -11.77
CA GLU A 641 0.13 -3.78 -11.77
C GLU A 641 0.03 -4.76 -10.61
N PHE A 642 0.43 -6.01 -10.85
CA PHE A 642 0.39 -7.05 -9.85
C PHE A 642 1.57 -8.01 -9.97
N ALA A 643 1.85 -8.75 -8.89
CA ALA A 643 2.77 -9.88 -8.89
C ALA A 643 2.23 -10.98 -7.98
N ALA A 644 2.55 -12.23 -8.27
CA ALA A 644 2.04 -13.36 -7.52
C ALA A 644 3.13 -14.36 -7.14
N ASN A 645 2.94 -14.95 -5.97
CA ASN A 645 3.65 -16.16 -5.55
C ASN A 645 2.67 -17.31 -5.46
N LEU A 646 2.91 -18.35 -6.26
CA LEU A 646 2.13 -19.60 -6.19
C LEU A 646 2.38 -20.29 -4.85
N PRO A 647 1.40 -21.09 -4.36
CA PRO A 647 1.62 -21.91 -3.19
C PRO A 647 2.82 -22.86 -3.39
N ASN A 648 3.62 -23.04 -2.36
CA ASN A 648 4.75 -23.94 -2.33
C ASN A 648 4.77 -24.78 -1.04
N GLN A 649 5.82 -25.56 -0.81
CA GLN A 649 5.94 -26.39 0.41
C GLN A 649 6.02 -25.57 1.70
N GLU A 650 6.61 -24.39 1.63
CA GLU A 650 6.78 -23.49 2.79
C GLU A 650 5.54 -22.60 3.01
N HIS A 651 4.90 -22.17 1.93
CA HIS A 651 3.73 -21.31 1.95
C HIS A 651 2.57 -21.98 1.22
N LYS A 652 1.64 -22.58 1.99
CA LYS A 652 0.47 -23.29 1.46
C LYS A 652 -0.56 -22.35 0.82
N GLN A 653 -0.60 -21.10 1.21
CA GLN A 653 -1.50 -20.07 0.69
C GLN A 653 -0.84 -19.32 -0.46
N GLY A 654 -1.57 -19.17 -1.57
CA GLY A 654 -1.15 -18.30 -2.68
C GLY A 654 -1.27 -16.82 -2.30
N MET A 655 -0.38 -16.00 -2.85
CA MET A 655 -0.39 -14.56 -2.62
C MET A 655 -0.42 -13.81 -3.95
N LEU A 656 -1.39 -12.91 -4.09
CA LEU A 656 -1.47 -11.96 -5.18
C LEU A 656 -1.24 -10.56 -4.62
N TYR A 657 -0.15 -9.92 -5.04
CA TYR A 657 0.21 -8.59 -4.58
C TYR A 657 -0.24 -7.54 -5.59
N TRP A 658 -1.01 -6.57 -5.12
CA TRP A 658 -1.42 -5.43 -5.92
C TRP A 658 -0.39 -4.31 -5.77
N LEU A 659 0.34 -4.00 -6.84
CA LEU A 659 1.53 -3.14 -6.81
C LEU A 659 1.24 -1.70 -7.16
N GLN A 660 0.24 -1.46 -8.01
CA GLN A 660 -0.14 -0.12 -8.47
C GLN A 660 -1.56 -0.14 -9.01
N ILE A 661 -2.26 0.98 -8.88
CA ILE A 661 -3.50 1.30 -9.60
C ILE A 661 -3.42 2.72 -10.11
N ARG A 662 -3.89 2.94 -11.32
CA ARG A 662 -4.01 4.27 -11.91
C ARG A 662 -5.23 4.35 -12.83
N PRO A 663 -5.85 5.52 -12.96
CA PRO A 663 -6.92 5.71 -13.92
C PRO A 663 -6.37 5.67 -15.34
N ILE A 664 -7.12 5.08 -16.27
CA ILE A 664 -6.88 5.26 -17.70
C ILE A 664 -7.42 6.63 -18.07
N VAL A 665 -6.58 7.43 -18.76
CA VAL A 665 -6.98 8.74 -19.25
C VAL A 665 -7.87 8.51 -20.47
N ASP A 666 -9.16 8.83 -20.29
CA ASP A 666 -10.12 8.82 -21.38
C ASP A 666 -10.06 10.19 -22.04
N THR A 667 -9.45 10.28 -23.20
CA THR A 667 -9.55 11.45 -24.06
C THR A 667 -11.00 11.55 -24.46
N LYS A 668 -11.73 12.54 -23.91
CA LYS A 668 -13.08 12.85 -24.35
C LYS A 668 -13.04 13.07 -25.84
N GLU A 669 -13.48 12.06 -26.56
CA GLU A 669 -13.61 12.06 -27.97
C GLU A 669 -14.55 13.20 -28.39
N MET A 670 -14.10 14.08 -29.27
CA MET A 670 -15.00 14.94 -30.01
C MET A 670 -15.86 14.02 -30.88
N ARG A 671 -17.12 13.87 -30.52
CA ARG A 671 -18.13 13.20 -31.34
C ARG A 671 -18.40 14.05 -32.57
N ASP A 672 -18.63 13.35 -33.69
CA ASP A 672 -19.32 13.79 -34.90
C ASP A 672 -18.49 14.51 -35.97
N ASP A 673 -17.38 13.87 -36.40
CA ASP A 673 -16.99 14.10 -37.81
C ASP A 673 -17.10 12.75 -38.53
N GLU A 674 -18.21 12.53 -39.24
CA GLU A 674 -18.32 11.41 -40.16
C GLU A 674 -17.26 11.60 -41.27
N ILE A 675 -16.27 10.70 -41.29
CA ILE A 675 -15.38 10.60 -42.43
C ILE A 675 -16.25 10.14 -43.60
N GLY A 676 -16.45 11.00 -44.58
CA GLY A 676 -17.19 10.64 -45.79
C GLY A 676 -16.56 9.44 -46.52
N GLU A 677 -17.27 8.79 -47.42
CA GLU A 677 -16.74 7.69 -48.21
C GLU A 677 -15.48 8.16 -48.98
N VAL A 678 -14.31 7.63 -48.53
CA VAL A 678 -13.00 7.88 -49.17
C VAL A 678 -12.70 6.68 -50.06
N ARG A 679 -12.28 6.95 -51.30
CA ARG A 679 -11.90 5.88 -52.24
C ARG A 679 -10.54 5.30 -51.86
N ASP A 680 -10.37 3.99 -51.99
CA ASP A 680 -9.09 3.32 -51.63
C ASP A 680 -7.89 3.87 -52.42
N GLU A 681 -8.11 4.47 -53.61
CA GLU A 681 -7.10 5.13 -54.45
C GLU A 681 -6.53 6.42 -53.84
N ASP A 682 -7.29 7.07 -52.93
CA ASP A 682 -6.91 8.30 -52.25
C ASP A 682 -6.30 8.03 -50.86
N LEU A 683 -6.16 6.78 -50.48
CA LEU A 683 -5.67 6.35 -49.16
C LEU A 683 -4.18 5.98 -49.19
N LEU A 684 -3.38 6.63 -48.34
CA LEU A 684 -2.00 6.25 -48.09
C LEU A 684 -1.90 5.02 -47.23
N LEU A 685 -2.76 4.95 -46.20
CA LEU A 685 -2.84 3.80 -45.28
C LEU A 685 -4.26 3.65 -44.73
N LYS A 686 -4.64 2.42 -44.45
CA LYS A 686 -5.92 2.01 -43.85
C LYS A 686 -5.73 0.83 -42.96
N THR A 687 -6.39 0.81 -41.80
CA THR A 687 -6.40 -0.33 -40.89
C THR A 687 -7.73 -0.41 -40.16
N ASP A 688 -8.12 -1.61 -39.79
CA ASP A 688 -9.22 -1.92 -38.87
C ASP A 688 -8.73 -2.03 -37.40
N SER A 689 -7.42 -1.88 -37.15
CA SER A 689 -6.79 -1.93 -35.84
C SER A 689 -6.19 -0.56 -35.51
N ALA A 690 -7.03 0.35 -35.05
CA ALA A 690 -6.66 1.72 -34.77
C ALA A 690 -7.10 2.15 -33.36
N LEU A 691 -6.32 3.04 -32.74
CA LEU A 691 -6.61 3.77 -31.54
C LEU A 691 -6.52 5.26 -31.81
N GLY A 692 -7.44 6.03 -31.28
CA GLY A 692 -7.57 7.46 -31.48
C GLY A 692 -8.80 7.78 -32.30
N HIS A 693 -9.36 8.97 -32.07
CA HIS A 693 -10.57 9.44 -32.72
C HIS A 693 -10.35 10.88 -33.21
N GLY A 694 -11.12 11.25 -34.25
CA GLY A 694 -11.13 12.57 -34.79
C GLY A 694 -10.33 12.72 -36.08
N ILE A 695 -10.28 13.93 -36.60
CA ILE A 695 -9.58 14.33 -37.82
C ILE A 695 -8.34 15.15 -37.43
N MET A 696 -7.19 14.76 -37.95
CA MET A 696 -5.93 15.49 -37.82
C MET A 696 -5.55 16.02 -39.20
N ASP A 697 -5.78 17.29 -39.43
CA ASP A 697 -5.59 17.95 -40.73
C ASP A 697 -4.28 18.75 -40.90
N ASN A 698 -3.44 18.73 -39.86
CA ASN A 698 -2.19 19.50 -39.79
C ASN A 698 -0.92 18.65 -39.90
N ILE A 699 -1.00 17.49 -40.55
CA ILE A 699 0.12 16.57 -40.74
C ILE A 699 0.49 16.50 -42.21
N CYS A 700 1.72 16.90 -42.55
CA CYS A 700 2.20 16.96 -43.93
C CYS A 700 3.39 16.01 -44.17
N HIS A 701 3.90 15.34 -43.15
CA HIS A 701 5.14 14.57 -43.24
C HIS A 701 4.93 13.13 -42.74
N VAL A 702 5.60 12.20 -43.41
CA VAL A 702 5.67 10.79 -43.00
C VAL A 702 7.15 10.41 -42.84
N VAL A 703 7.49 9.95 -41.68
CA VAL A 703 8.78 9.33 -41.35
C VAL A 703 8.61 7.83 -41.41
N TYR A 704 9.22 7.21 -42.42
CA TYR A 704 9.05 5.78 -42.71
C TYR A 704 10.36 5.05 -42.63
N VAL A 705 10.39 3.99 -41.80
CA VAL A 705 11.50 3.04 -41.74
C VAL A 705 11.24 1.93 -42.75
N LYS A 706 12.03 1.91 -43.85
CA LYS A 706 11.87 0.96 -44.98
C LYS A 706 11.98 -0.47 -44.50
N SER A 707 11.06 -1.32 -44.98
CA SER A 707 11.04 -2.76 -44.70
C SER A 707 12.09 -3.53 -45.48
N ASP A 708 12.50 -2.99 -46.64
CA ASP A 708 13.55 -3.57 -47.50
C ASP A 708 14.89 -3.60 -46.75
N ASN A 709 15.43 -4.79 -46.56
CA ASN A 709 16.69 -5.01 -45.82
C ASN A 709 16.66 -4.66 -44.32
N PHE A 710 15.48 -4.52 -43.72
CA PHE A 710 15.34 -4.32 -42.28
C PHE A 710 15.99 -5.47 -41.50
N ARG A 711 16.84 -5.12 -40.53
CA ARG A 711 17.46 -6.06 -39.59
C ARG A 711 17.27 -5.56 -38.19
N SER A 712 16.71 -6.36 -37.34
CA SER A 712 16.48 -6.03 -35.92
C SER A 712 17.77 -5.66 -35.15
N SER A 713 18.95 -6.13 -35.64
CA SER A 713 20.25 -5.70 -35.11
C SER A 713 20.52 -4.19 -35.23
N ASN A 714 19.83 -3.50 -36.15
CA ASN A 714 20.01 -2.08 -36.41
C ASN A 714 19.01 -1.20 -35.63
N ASN A 715 18.07 -1.78 -34.87
CA ASN A 715 17.01 -1.04 -34.23
C ASN A 715 17.49 0.08 -33.30
N SER A 716 18.61 -0.10 -32.58
CA SER A 716 19.21 0.95 -31.75
C SER A 716 19.79 2.10 -32.57
N LEU A 717 20.30 1.86 -33.79
CA LEU A 717 20.77 2.90 -34.68
C LEU A 717 19.58 3.65 -35.27
N ILE A 718 18.53 2.92 -35.69
CA ILE A 718 17.30 3.53 -36.21
C ILE A 718 16.66 4.45 -35.18
N ALA A 719 16.60 4.04 -33.90
CA ALA A 719 16.07 4.88 -32.82
C ALA A 719 16.83 6.22 -32.70
N ARG A 720 18.17 6.22 -32.82
CA ARG A 720 18.99 7.45 -32.82
C ARG A 720 18.75 8.35 -34.02
N GLU A 721 18.55 7.79 -35.19
CA GLU A 721 18.24 8.58 -36.38
C GLU A 721 16.83 9.21 -36.29
N ILE A 722 15.86 8.49 -35.76
CA ILE A 722 14.53 9.01 -35.52
C ILE A 722 14.56 10.15 -34.48
N GLU A 723 15.36 10.05 -33.44
CA GLU A 723 15.56 11.13 -32.47
C GLU A 723 16.10 12.40 -33.17
N LYS A 724 17.07 12.28 -34.05
CA LYS A 724 17.60 13.43 -34.84
C LYS A 724 16.51 14.05 -35.71
N ILE A 725 15.73 13.20 -36.38
CA ILE A 725 14.61 13.64 -37.23
C ILE A 725 13.55 14.34 -36.37
N ASN A 726 13.18 13.79 -35.22
CA ASN A 726 12.23 14.42 -34.34
C ASN A 726 12.71 15.81 -33.87
N ARG A 727 13.99 15.96 -33.54
CA ARG A 727 14.57 17.25 -33.15
C ARG A 727 14.44 18.28 -34.27
N MET A 728 14.66 17.89 -35.50
CA MET A 728 14.46 18.74 -36.68
C MET A 728 13.00 19.22 -36.80
N PHE A 729 12.03 18.33 -36.60
CA PHE A 729 10.60 18.66 -36.61
C PHE A 729 10.21 19.54 -35.42
N THR A 730 10.79 19.32 -34.26
CA THR A 730 10.60 20.19 -33.09
C THR A 730 11.07 21.60 -33.33
N GLU A 731 12.25 21.78 -33.93
CA GLU A 731 12.81 23.11 -34.29
C GLU A 731 11.94 23.84 -35.33
N ARG A 732 11.27 23.10 -36.20
CA ARG A 732 10.36 23.66 -37.22
C ARG A 732 8.92 23.85 -36.74
N GLY A 733 8.56 23.30 -35.58
CA GLY A 733 7.19 23.30 -35.10
C GLY A 733 6.23 22.45 -35.96
N GLU A 734 6.76 21.44 -36.67
CA GLU A 734 6.01 20.59 -37.60
C GLU A 734 5.74 19.22 -37.01
N ASN A 735 4.65 18.57 -37.43
CA ASN A 735 4.24 17.23 -36.99
C ASN A 735 4.43 16.20 -38.11
N TYR A 736 4.54 14.90 -37.73
CA TYR A 736 4.70 13.84 -38.70
C TYR A 736 3.96 12.56 -38.27
N ILE A 737 3.77 11.65 -39.26
CA ILE A 737 3.35 10.25 -39.02
C ILE A 737 4.61 9.41 -38.96
N LEU A 738 4.72 8.57 -37.95
CA LEU A 738 5.83 7.64 -37.76
C LEU A 738 5.40 6.22 -38.16
N VAL A 739 6.02 5.66 -39.20
CA VAL A 739 5.72 4.31 -39.71
C VAL A 739 6.97 3.44 -39.67
N GLY A 740 6.85 2.21 -39.13
CA GLY A 740 7.98 1.30 -39.13
C GLY A 740 7.66 -0.13 -38.76
N PRO A 741 8.61 -1.03 -39.02
CA PRO A 741 8.45 -2.46 -38.75
C PRO A 741 8.64 -2.76 -37.28
N GLY A 742 7.82 -3.67 -36.74
CA GLY A 742 7.89 -4.10 -35.37
C GLY A 742 7.19 -3.12 -34.40
N ARG A 743 7.41 -3.31 -33.11
CA ARG A 743 6.86 -2.46 -32.06
C ARG A 743 7.72 -1.22 -31.84
N TRP A 744 7.08 -0.09 -31.56
CA TRP A 744 7.78 1.10 -31.10
C TRP A 744 7.92 1.08 -29.56
N GLY A 745 9.07 1.54 -29.06
CA GLY A 745 9.32 1.66 -27.64
C GLY A 745 9.63 0.36 -26.92
N SER A 746 9.87 -0.74 -27.65
CA SER A 746 10.28 -2.01 -27.04
C SER A 746 11.76 -2.01 -26.67
N SER A 747 12.10 -2.34 -25.43
CA SER A 747 13.49 -2.56 -24.98
C SER A 747 14.10 -3.85 -25.54
N ASP A 748 13.28 -4.76 -26.10
CA ASP A 748 13.74 -5.92 -26.82
C ASP A 748 13.87 -5.60 -28.32
N THR A 749 15.11 -5.38 -28.76
CA THR A 749 15.42 -5.05 -30.16
C THR A 749 15.00 -6.13 -31.17
N ALA A 750 14.73 -7.36 -30.73
CA ALA A 750 14.16 -8.40 -31.56
C ALA A 750 12.67 -8.18 -31.85
N LEU A 751 11.96 -7.44 -31.00
CA LEU A 751 10.54 -7.16 -31.11
C LEU A 751 10.22 -5.81 -31.73
N GLY A 752 11.13 -4.85 -31.64
CA GLY A 752 10.86 -3.50 -32.14
C GLY A 752 12.00 -2.51 -31.98
N ILE A 753 11.68 -1.24 -32.26
CA ILE A 753 12.61 -0.11 -32.25
C ILE A 753 12.54 0.58 -30.89
N PRO A 754 13.66 0.66 -30.13
CA PRO A 754 13.68 1.13 -28.74
C PRO A 754 13.67 2.66 -28.63
N VAL A 755 12.64 3.32 -29.15
CA VAL A 755 12.45 4.75 -28.97
C VAL A 755 11.81 5.05 -27.63
N LYS A 756 12.12 6.20 -27.05
CA LYS A 756 11.42 6.77 -25.90
C LYS A 756 10.52 7.90 -26.36
N TRP A 757 9.55 8.30 -25.55
CA TRP A 757 8.62 9.37 -25.92
C TRP A 757 9.33 10.67 -26.35
N PRO A 758 10.36 11.19 -25.68
CA PRO A 758 11.07 12.38 -26.14
C PRO A 758 11.66 12.27 -27.54
N HIS A 759 12.01 11.04 -27.98
CA HIS A 759 12.58 10.79 -29.32
C HIS A 759 11.56 10.93 -30.45
N ILE A 760 10.27 11.00 -30.14
CA ILE A 760 9.17 11.00 -31.12
C ILE A 760 8.04 11.96 -30.73
N SER A 761 8.32 12.95 -29.90
CA SER A 761 7.33 13.87 -29.30
C SER A 761 6.48 14.65 -30.34
N ASN A 762 6.97 14.85 -31.56
CA ASN A 762 6.25 15.50 -32.65
C ASN A 762 5.46 14.53 -33.55
N SER A 763 5.51 13.21 -33.28
CA SER A 763 4.66 12.23 -33.95
C SER A 763 3.23 12.37 -33.48
N LYS A 764 2.28 12.51 -34.42
CA LYS A 764 0.84 12.58 -34.15
C LYS A 764 0.11 11.27 -34.43
N LEU A 765 0.70 10.43 -35.27
CA LEU A 765 0.23 9.07 -35.54
C LEU A 765 1.43 8.14 -35.60
N ILE A 766 1.33 7.02 -34.91
CA ILE A 766 2.34 5.95 -34.91
C ILE A 766 1.73 4.72 -35.54
N VAL A 767 2.47 4.12 -36.47
CA VAL A 767 2.06 2.94 -37.21
C VAL A 767 3.07 1.83 -36.99
N GLU A 768 2.62 0.71 -36.42
CA GLU A 768 3.38 -0.53 -36.30
C GLU A 768 3.04 -1.46 -37.46
N MET A 769 4.05 -1.86 -38.22
CA MET A 769 3.87 -2.76 -39.35
C MET A 769 4.40 -4.16 -39.06
N ALA A 770 3.61 -5.17 -39.38
CA ALA A 770 4.09 -6.54 -39.38
C ALA A 770 4.99 -6.81 -40.57
N LEU A 771 6.09 -7.50 -40.34
CA LEU A 771 6.95 -8.03 -41.39
C LEU A 771 6.42 -9.38 -41.90
N ALA A 772 6.78 -9.76 -43.13
CA ALA A 772 6.39 -11.03 -43.70
C ALA A 772 6.80 -12.20 -42.80
N GLY A 773 5.83 -12.97 -42.33
CA GLY A 773 6.00 -14.07 -41.36
C GLY A 773 6.10 -13.66 -39.90
N TYR A 774 5.85 -12.40 -39.56
CA TYR A 774 5.88 -11.88 -38.19
C TYR A 774 4.60 -11.13 -37.87
N HIS A 775 3.77 -11.69 -37.00
CA HIS A 775 2.55 -11.02 -36.55
C HIS A 775 2.86 -10.04 -35.41
N ILE A 776 2.34 -8.84 -35.47
CA ILE A 776 2.48 -7.85 -34.42
C ILE A 776 1.21 -7.79 -33.59
N GLU A 777 1.38 -7.95 -32.28
CA GLU A 777 0.36 -7.62 -31.30
C GLU A 777 0.60 -6.23 -30.74
N PRO A 778 -0.45 -5.40 -30.59
CA PRO A 778 -0.34 -4.09 -29.97
C PRO A 778 0.26 -4.17 -28.56
N SER A 779 1.14 -3.23 -28.23
CA SER A 779 1.91 -3.21 -26.97
C SER A 779 1.12 -2.63 -25.79
N GLN A 780 -0.14 -3.05 -25.58
CA GLN A 780 -1.06 -2.43 -24.62
C GLN A 780 -0.53 -2.37 -23.17
N GLY A 781 0.28 -3.33 -22.73
CA GLY A 781 0.82 -3.42 -21.37
C GLY A 781 2.06 -2.56 -21.10
N THR A 782 2.55 -1.78 -22.06
CA THR A 782 3.81 -1.04 -21.95
C THR A 782 3.62 0.39 -21.48
N HIS A 783 4.63 0.96 -20.80
CA HIS A 783 4.67 2.38 -20.47
C HIS A 783 4.62 3.26 -21.73
N PHE A 784 5.25 2.81 -22.81
CA PHE A 784 5.24 3.52 -24.10
C PHE A 784 3.82 3.68 -24.64
N PHE A 785 3.06 2.60 -24.72
CA PHE A 785 1.67 2.62 -25.18
C PHE A 785 0.79 3.52 -24.29
N GLN A 786 1.01 3.47 -22.98
CA GLN A 786 0.27 4.29 -22.04
C GLN A 786 0.52 5.79 -22.25
N ASN A 787 1.78 6.17 -22.49
CA ASN A 787 2.08 7.57 -22.78
C ASN A 787 1.44 8.01 -24.10
N LEU A 788 1.41 7.16 -25.15
CA LEU A 788 0.73 7.45 -26.41
C LEU A 788 -0.76 7.77 -26.23
N THR A 789 -1.47 6.89 -25.51
CA THR A 789 -2.91 7.07 -25.27
C THR A 789 -3.19 8.35 -24.49
N SER A 790 -2.31 8.70 -23.56
CA SER A 790 -2.45 9.91 -22.73
C SER A 790 -2.20 11.21 -23.49
N PHE A 791 -1.37 11.18 -24.52
CA PHE A 791 -1.08 12.35 -25.37
C PHE A 791 -2.02 12.48 -26.57
N GLY A 792 -2.99 11.57 -26.69
CA GLY A 792 -3.91 11.59 -27.81
C GLY A 792 -3.22 11.36 -29.17
N VAL A 793 -2.11 10.60 -29.16
CA VAL A 793 -1.41 10.21 -30.39
C VAL A 793 -2.18 9.04 -31.00
N GLY A 794 -2.51 9.16 -32.31
CA GLY A 794 -3.10 8.08 -33.07
C GLY A 794 -2.16 6.88 -33.12
N TYR A 795 -2.70 5.67 -33.01
CA TYR A 795 -1.88 4.46 -33.04
C TYR A 795 -2.56 3.41 -33.91
N PHE A 796 -1.86 2.97 -34.95
CA PHE A 796 -2.32 2.03 -35.94
C PHE A 796 -1.43 0.80 -35.97
N THR A 797 -2.05 -0.38 -36.11
CA THR A 797 -1.33 -1.62 -36.40
C THR A 797 -1.72 -2.11 -37.79
N ILE A 798 -0.74 -2.33 -38.66
CA ILE A 798 -0.95 -2.81 -40.02
C ILE A 798 -0.35 -4.21 -40.17
N ASN A 799 -1.22 -5.16 -40.47
CA ASN A 799 -0.84 -6.51 -40.83
C ASN A 799 -1.11 -6.71 -42.33
N PRO A 800 -0.07 -6.77 -43.21
CA PRO A 800 -0.27 -6.80 -44.66
C PRO A 800 -1.09 -8.00 -45.16
N SER A 801 -1.20 -9.03 -44.37
CA SER A 801 -2.00 -10.23 -44.68
C SER A 801 -3.49 -10.12 -44.29
N SER A 802 -3.88 -9.00 -43.63
CA SER A 802 -5.26 -8.77 -43.20
C SER A 802 -6.08 -8.07 -44.27
N LYS A 803 -7.31 -8.54 -44.53
CA LYS A 803 -8.19 -8.00 -45.60
C LYS A 803 -8.62 -6.53 -45.38
N GLY A 804 -8.47 -5.98 -44.17
CA GLY A 804 -8.85 -4.62 -43.82
C GLY A 804 -7.70 -3.59 -43.81
N CYS A 805 -6.47 -4.02 -44.09
CA CYS A 805 -5.29 -3.15 -44.04
C CYS A 805 -4.77 -2.82 -45.43
N LEU A 806 -4.39 -1.52 -45.62
CA LEU A 806 -3.75 -1.02 -46.81
C LEU A 806 -2.57 -0.14 -46.40
N PHE A 807 -1.43 -0.26 -47.08
CA PHE A 807 -0.31 0.67 -47.01
C PHE A 807 0.33 0.84 -48.37
N ASP A 808 0.26 2.03 -48.91
CA ASP A 808 0.86 2.36 -50.21
C ASP A 808 2.32 2.82 -50.03
N GLU A 809 3.23 1.83 -50.03
CA GLU A 809 4.67 2.05 -49.87
C GLU A 809 5.28 2.84 -51.02
N GLU A 810 4.74 2.71 -52.25
CA GLU A 810 5.24 3.41 -53.42
C GLU A 810 5.01 4.93 -53.31
N SER A 811 3.84 5.33 -52.87
CA SER A 811 3.52 6.76 -52.66
C SER A 811 4.36 7.39 -51.56
N VAL A 812 4.70 6.65 -50.49
CA VAL A 812 5.57 7.17 -49.42
C VAL A 812 7.04 7.26 -49.88
N SER A 813 7.51 6.41 -50.74
CA SER A 813 8.92 6.40 -51.18
C SER A 813 9.31 7.57 -52.11
N TYR A 814 8.32 8.33 -52.64
CA TYR A 814 8.58 9.49 -53.50
C TYR A 814 8.96 10.78 -52.77
N THR A 815 8.77 10.87 -51.46
CA THR A 815 9.10 12.07 -50.67
C THR A 815 10.41 11.87 -49.90
N HIS A 816 11.54 12.10 -50.59
CA HIS A 816 12.88 12.04 -49.99
C HIS A 816 13.20 13.24 -49.12
N LEU A 817 13.28 13.10 -47.78
CA LEU A 817 14.25 13.83 -46.98
C LEU A 817 15.63 13.15 -47.21
N ARG A 818 16.49 13.68 -48.08
CA ARG A 818 17.90 13.27 -48.12
C ARG A 818 18.57 13.79 -46.84
N ALA A 819 18.65 12.95 -45.80
CA ALA A 819 19.70 13.09 -44.81
C ALA A 819 21.04 12.91 -45.52
N HIS A 820 22.01 13.77 -45.22
CA HIS A 820 23.33 13.78 -45.82
C HIS A 820 23.93 12.40 -46.16
N GLU A 821 24.56 12.32 -47.33
CA GLU A 821 24.96 11.11 -48.08
C GLU A 821 25.82 10.02 -47.35
N THR A 822 26.06 10.08 -46.07
CA THR A 822 26.85 9.07 -45.34
C THR A 822 26.02 8.09 -44.47
N ALA A 823 24.72 8.27 -44.33
CA ALA A 823 23.86 7.37 -43.58
C ALA A 823 22.70 6.77 -44.39
N ALA A 824 22.55 7.09 -45.63
CA ALA A 824 21.38 6.81 -46.48
C ALA A 824 21.37 5.39 -47.12
N ASN A 825 22.26 4.50 -46.71
CA ASN A 825 22.29 3.12 -47.18
C ASN A 825 22.10 2.08 -46.04
N LEU A 826 21.40 2.46 -44.96
CA LEU A 826 21.03 1.51 -43.93
C LEU A 826 19.58 1.13 -44.11
#